data_af73c734d67418299a564913b65d6ac0
#
_entry.id   af73c734d67418299a564913b65d6ac0
#
_cell.length_a   1.000
_cell.length_b   1.000
_cell.length_c   1.000
_cell.angle_alpha   90.00
_cell.angle_beta   90.00
_cell.angle_gamma   90.00
#
_symmetry.space_group_name_H-M   'P 1'
#
loop_
_entity.id
_entity.type
_entity.pdbx_description
1 polymer ?
#
loop_
_entity_poly.entity_id
_entity_poly.type
_entity_poly.pdbx_seq_one_letter_code
_entity_poly.pdbx_strand_id
1 'polypeptide(L)'
;MITLEKEKVTINPDIKVIKRDGRMVVFDSSKIYEAILKASEAITPITPLIEAKLEGIANRIVAEINDRFTQNIKIYEIQSIVEHELLEANEYAIAQEYINYRTKRDFERSQATDINFTISKLVNKDQAVVHENANKDSDLYNTQRDLTAGIVGKSVGLKMLPPHVANAHQKGDIHFHDLDYSPYTPMTNCCLIDFKGMLANGFKIGNAEVESPKSIQTATAQISQIIANVASSQYGGCTADRIDEFLAPYAELNYKKHLADAKEWVAEEKSEDYARAKTRKDIYDAMQSLEYEINTLFTSNGQTPFTSLGFGLGTNWFEREIQKAILQVRILGLGSEHRTAIFPKLIFTLKRGLNLEPSSPNYDIKQLALECATKRMYPDVLSYDKIVELTGSFKAPMGCRSFLQGWKDEDGVEVNSGRMNLGVVTLNLPRIALESKGDQDKFWEIFEERMGIAKDALVYRVERVKEATPANAPILYQYGAFGQRLGKFDNVDQLFKHRRATVSLGYIGLYEVASVFYGSDWETNPEAKAFTLDIVKSMKNACESWSDEYDYHFSVYSTPSESLTDRFCRLDTEKFGVVTDITDKEYYTNSFHYDVRKNPTPFEKLEFEKAYPEAGATGGFIHYCEYPVLQQNPKALEAVWDFAYDRVGYLGTNTPIDKCYKCDFEGDFTPTERGFMCPNCGNTDPKTVDVVKRTCGYLGNPQARPMVKGRHKEISARVKHMNGSTIKYEGKHL
;
A
#
# COMPACT_ATOMS: atom_id res chain seq x y z
N MET A 1 73.18 -25.27 -1.48
CA MET A 1 72.43 -24.02 -1.67
C MET A 1 72.52 -23.65 -3.15
N ILE A 2 71.50 -24.03 -3.90
CA ILE A 2 71.36 -23.58 -5.28
C ILE A 2 70.26 -22.47 -5.22
N THR A 3 70.69 -21.23 -5.24
CA THR A 3 69.88 -20.06 -5.39
C THR A 3 69.40 -20.02 -6.85
N LEU A 4 68.20 -20.56 -7.10
CA LEU A 4 67.50 -20.29 -8.32
C LEU A 4 66.96 -18.85 -8.25
N GLU A 5 67.64 -17.90 -8.88
CA GLU A 5 67.04 -16.61 -9.22
C GLU A 5 65.89 -16.89 -10.16
N LYS A 6 64.66 -16.76 -9.61
CA LYS A 6 63.43 -16.83 -10.39
C LYS A 6 63.31 -15.51 -11.20
N GLU A 7 63.55 -15.56 -12.52
CA GLU A 7 63.27 -14.45 -13.43
C GLU A 7 61.77 -14.07 -13.25
N LYS A 8 61.55 -12.85 -12.77
CA LYS A 8 60.20 -12.25 -12.79
C LYS A 8 59.80 -12.03 -14.23
N VAL A 9 58.72 -12.69 -14.66
CA VAL A 9 58.15 -12.45 -16.00
C VAL A 9 57.62 -11.02 -16.03
N THR A 10 58.22 -10.20 -16.87
CA THR A 10 57.76 -8.81 -17.09
C THR A 10 56.68 -8.78 -18.14
N ILE A 11 55.64 -7.97 -17.89
CA ILE A 11 54.57 -7.76 -18.85
C ILE A 11 55.07 -6.93 -20.04
N ASN A 12 54.58 -7.23 -21.23
CA ASN A 12 54.79 -6.39 -22.42
C ASN A 12 54.23 -4.97 -22.15
N PRO A 13 55.06 -3.91 -22.20
CA PRO A 13 54.63 -2.55 -21.86
C PRO A 13 53.57 -1.98 -22.79
N ASP A 14 53.35 -2.58 -23.97
CA ASP A 14 52.34 -2.16 -24.94
C ASP A 14 50.94 -2.68 -24.55
N ILE A 15 50.82 -3.64 -23.62
CA ILE A 15 49.54 -4.18 -23.18
C ILE A 15 48.87 -3.21 -22.22
N LYS A 16 47.68 -2.73 -22.56
CA LYS A 16 46.82 -1.91 -21.71
C LYS A 16 45.56 -2.67 -21.31
N VAL A 17 45.11 -2.46 -20.06
CA VAL A 17 43.89 -3.05 -19.58
C VAL A 17 42.69 -2.15 -19.86
N ILE A 18 41.73 -2.66 -20.60
CA ILE A 18 40.43 -2.02 -20.77
C ILE A 18 39.57 -2.37 -19.54
N LYS A 19 39.29 -1.36 -18.69
CA LYS A 19 38.38 -1.48 -17.59
C LYS A 19 36.95 -1.64 -18.07
N ARG A 20 36.03 -2.10 -17.20
CA ARG A 20 34.62 -2.28 -17.55
C ARG A 20 33.90 -0.98 -17.94
N ASP A 21 34.36 0.17 -17.44
CA ASP A 21 33.89 1.52 -17.80
C ASP A 21 34.52 2.08 -19.09
N GLY A 22 35.26 1.26 -19.83
CA GLY A 22 35.90 1.62 -21.07
C GLY A 22 37.25 2.35 -20.91
N ARG A 23 37.67 2.75 -19.70
CA ARG A 23 38.98 3.40 -19.51
C ARG A 23 40.12 2.43 -19.74
N MET A 24 41.15 2.90 -20.42
CA MET A 24 42.39 2.16 -20.59
C MET A 24 43.41 2.57 -19.53
N VAL A 25 44.00 1.57 -18.86
CA VAL A 25 45.04 1.76 -17.87
C VAL A 25 46.24 0.86 -18.16
N VAL A 26 47.40 1.25 -17.70
CA VAL A 26 48.63 0.41 -17.79
C VAL A 26 48.37 -0.90 -17.04
N PHE A 27 48.86 -2.00 -17.62
CA PHE A 27 48.77 -3.29 -16.96
C PHE A 27 49.73 -3.33 -15.76
N ASP A 28 49.17 -3.79 -14.63
CA ASP A 28 49.91 -3.92 -13.36
C ASP A 28 49.78 -5.37 -12.87
N SER A 29 50.85 -6.13 -13.05
CA SER A 29 50.90 -7.55 -12.70
C SER A 29 50.82 -7.80 -11.19
N SER A 30 51.22 -6.82 -10.35
CA SER A 30 51.13 -6.96 -8.90
C SER A 30 49.70 -7.18 -8.40
N LYS A 31 48.72 -6.61 -9.11
CA LYS A 31 47.29 -6.74 -8.78
C LYS A 31 46.74 -8.16 -8.98
N ILE A 32 47.34 -8.95 -9.87
CA ILE A 32 46.99 -10.36 -10.02
C ILE A 32 47.47 -11.13 -8.80
N TYR A 33 48.72 -10.94 -8.44
CA TYR A 33 49.30 -11.59 -7.25
C TYR A 33 48.53 -11.21 -5.97
N GLU A 34 48.27 -9.91 -5.75
CA GLU A 34 47.52 -9.45 -4.58
C GLU A 34 46.11 -10.05 -4.53
N ALA A 35 45.42 -10.22 -5.66
CA ALA A 35 44.09 -10.79 -5.70
C ALA A 35 44.07 -12.28 -5.37
N ILE A 36 45.07 -13.04 -5.87
CA ILE A 36 45.24 -14.47 -5.54
C ILE A 36 45.66 -14.65 -4.09
N LEU A 37 46.56 -13.80 -3.59
CA LEU A 37 47.04 -13.83 -2.20
C LEU A 37 45.84 -13.62 -1.24
N LYS A 38 45.02 -12.62 -1.46
CA LYS A 38 43.81 -12.37 -0.64
C LYS A 38 42.83 -13.55 -0.65
N ALA A 39 42.64 -14.20 -1.78
CA ALA A 39 41.81 -15.40 -1.87
C ALA A 39 42.40 -16.57 -1.06
N SER A 40 43.74 -16.70 -1.06
CA SER A 40 44.46 -17.71 -0.26
C SER A 40 44.42 -17.42 1.24
N GLU A 41 44.60 -16.14 1.65
CA GLU A 41 44.50 -15.69 3.05
C GLU A 41 43.15 -16.00 3.70
N ALA A 42 42.07 -15.97 2.93
CA ALA A 42 40.74 -16.29 3.41
C ALA A 42 40.55 -17.78 3.75
N ILE A 43 41.41 -18.65 3.26
CA ILE A 43 41.26 -20.10 3.37
C ILE A 43 42.34 -20.71 4.34
N THR A 44 43.56 -20.20 4.25
CA THR A 44 44.70 -20.80 5.00
C THR A 44 45.73 -19.73 5.36
N PRO A 45 46.41 -19.85 6.51
CA PRO A 45 47.53 -18.99 6.86
C PRO A 45 48.64 -19.06 5.80
N ILE A 46 49.13 -17.91 5.36
CA ILE A 46 50.20 -17.84 4.36
C ILE A 46 51.53 -18.27 4.93
N THR A 47 52.12 -19.25 4.30
CA THR A 47 53.50 -19.74 4.62
C THR A 47 54.40 -19.36 3.45
N PRO A 48 55.75 -19.29 3.67
CA PRO A 48 56.70 -19.00 2.58
C PRO A 48 56.58 -19.97 1.38
N LEU A 49 56.14 -21.20 1.63
CA LEU A 49 55.94 -22.19 0.57
C LEU A 49 54.68 -21.87 -0.25
N ILE A 50 53.61 -21.47 0.40
CA ILE A 50 52.36 -21.03 -0.27
C ILE A 50 52.64 -19.74 -1.07
N GLU A 51 53.32 -18.79 -0.47
CA GLU A 51 53.70 -17.53 -1.13
C GLU A 51 54.50 -17.77 -2.42
N ALA A 52 55.54 -18.61 -2.35
CA ALA A 52 56.34 -18.98 -3.51
C ALA A 52 55.51 -19.69 -4.61
N LYS A 53 54.50 -20.49 -4.22
CA LYS A 53 53.58 -21.15 -5.15
C LYS A 53 52.67 -20.17 -5.83
N LEU A 54 52.09 -19.21 -5.08
CA LEU A 54 51.22 -18.15 -5.63
C LEU A 54 51.97 -17.20 -6.58
N GLU A 55 53.23 -16.86 -6.26
CA GLU A 55 54.09 -16.12 -7.18
C GLU A 55 54.33 -16.88 -8.49
N GLY A 56 54.55 -18.20 -8.41
CA GLY A 56 54.69 -19.06 -9.57
C GLY A 56 53.42 -19.05 -10.45
N ILE A 57 52.24 -19.11 -9.84
CA ILE A 57 50.96 -19.02 -10.55
C ILE A 57 50.80 -17.64 -11.20
N ALA A 58 51.07 -16.56 -10.47
CA ALA A 58 50.97 -15.20 -11.02
C ALA A 58 51.94 -14.98 -12.22
N ASN A 59 53.12 -15.52 -12.17
CA ASN A 59 54.10 -15.45 -13.29
C ASN A 59 53.56 -16.21 -14.52
N ARG A 60 52.94 -17.37 -14.38
CA ARG A 60 52.34 -18.11 -15.50
C ARG A 60 51.19 -17.33 -16.10
N ILE A 61 50.32 -16.71 -15.29
CA ILE A 61 49.26 -15.85 -15.77
C ILE A 61 49.81 -14.70 -16.61
N VAL A 62 50.87 -14.04 -16.14
CA VAL A 62 51.53 -12.96 -16.87
C VAL A 62 52.15 -13.48 -18.19
N ALA A 63 52.75 -14.67 -18.18
CA ALA A 63 53.31 -15.30 -19.38
C ALA A 63 52.19 -15.61 -20.41
N GLU A 64 51.09 -16.21 -19.97
CA GLU A 64 49.94 -16.49 -20.84
C GLU A 64 49.32 -15.19 -21.45
N ILE A 65 49.23 -14.11 -20.67
CA ILE A 65 48.77 -12.83 -21.16
C ILE A 65 49.70 -12.26 -22.23
N ASN A 66 51.01 -12.35 -22.01
CA ASN A 66 51.99 -11.89 -23.01
C ASN A 66 51.95 -12.70 -24.32
N ASP A 67 51.67 -13.98 -24.23
CA ASP A 67 51.56 -14.87 -25.37
C ASP A 67 50.27 -14.61 -26.20
N ARG A 68 49.18 -14.38 -25.51
CA ARG A 68 47.82 -14.24 -26.15
C ARG A 68 47.47 -12.83 -26.59
N PHE A 69 48.09 -11.78 -26.00
CA PHE A 69 47.69 -10.40 -26.22
C PHE A 69 48.92 -9.53 -26.53
N THR A 70 48.81 -8.69 -27.58
CA THR A 70 49.87 -7.80 -28.05
C THR A 70 49.65 -6.32 -27.73
N GLN A 71 48.42 -5.88 -27.50
CA GLN A 71 48.08 -4.47 -27.24
C GLN A 71 47.10 -4.24 -26.11
N ASN A 72 45.91 -4.80 -26.17
CA ASN A 72 44.85 -4.53 -25.22
C ASN A 72 44.21 -5.84 -24.68
N ILE A 73 43.92 -5.89 -23.40
CA ILE A 73 43.18 -6.98 -22.76
C ILE A 73 42.04 -6.42 -21.92
N LYS A 74 40.89 -7.04 -22.00
CA LYS A 74 39.76 -6.66 -21.15
C LYS A 74 39.87 -7.30 -19.78
N ILE A 75 39.39 -6.59 -18.74
CA ILE A 75 39.50 -7.04 -17.36
C ILE A 75 38.89 -8.43 -17.13
N TYR A 76 37.81 -8.79 -17.80
CA TYR A 76 37.18 -10.11 -17.68
C TYR A 76 38.03 -11.23 -18.30
N GLU A 77 38.82 -10.94 -19.33
CA GLU A 77 39.76 -11.90 -19.95
C GLU A 77 40.87 -12.24 -18.96
N ILE A 78 41.43 -11.21 -18.29
CA ILE A 78 42.41 -11.42 -17.19
C ILE A 78 41.81 -12.31 -16.11
N GLN A 79 40.60 -12.05 -15.68
CA GLN A 79 39.93 -12.81 -14.64
C GLN A 79 39.71 -14.27 -15.03
N SER A 80 39.34 -14.53 -16.28
CA SER A 80 39.17 -15.87 -16.83
C SER A 80 40.51 -16.64 -16.86
N ILE A 81 41.60 -15.97 -17.22
CA ILE A 81 42.94 -16.58 -17.20
C ILE A 81 43.37 -16.91 -15.78
N VAL A 82 43.12 -16.00 -14.80
CA VAL A 82 43.41 -16.25 -13.38
C VAL A 82 42.69 -17.49 -12.86
N GLU A 83 41.41 -17.63 -13.18
CA GLU A 83 40.57 -18.77 -12.80
C GLU A 83 41.11 -20.07 -13.39
N HIS A 84 41.43 -20.05 -14.68
CA HIS A 84 41.98 -21.21 -15.39
C HIS A 84 43.29 -21.65 -14.81
N GLU A 85 44.24 -20.75 -14.62
CA GLU A 85 45.55 -21.07 -14.06
C GLU A 85 45.52 -21.57 -12.61
N LEU A 86 44.60 -21.07 -11.77
CA LEU A 86 44.38 -21.60 -10.42
C LEU A 86 43.85 -23.06 -10.46
N LEU A 87 42.94 -23.37 -11.38
CA LEU A 87 42.39 -24.71 -11.58
C LEU A 87 43.48 -25.68 -12.10
N GLU A 88 44.27 -25.26 -13.09
CA GLU A 88 45.39 -26.04 -13.65
C GLU A 88 46.50 -26.31 -12.60
N ALA A 89 46.69 -25.37 -11.65
CA ALA A 89 47.57 -25.55 -10.53
C ALA A 89 47.01 -26.45 -9.43
N ASN A 90 45.83 -27.00 -9.59
CA ASN A 90 45.06 -27.80 -8.59
C ASN A 90 44.76 -27.02 -7.30
N GLU A 91 44.66 -25.68 -7.38
CA GLU A 91 44.30 -24.80 -6.27
C GLU A 91 42.80 -24.54 -6.23
N TYR A 92 41.99 -25.59 -6.21
CA TYR A 92 40.52 -25.52 -6.32
C TYR A 92 39.87 -24.65 -5.25
N ALA A 93 40.35 -24.72 -3.99
CA ALA A 93 39.81 -23.91 -2.90
C ALA A 93 40.08 -22.41 -3.12
N ILE A 94 41.31 -22.06 -3.54
CA ILE A 94 41.69 -20.67 -3.85
C ILE A 94 40.93 -20.15 -5.08
N ALA A 95 40.76 -20.98 -6.12
CA ALA A 95 39.96 -20.64 -7.29
C ALA A 95 38.51 -20.36 -6.89
N GLN A 96 37.90 -21.20 -6.07
CA GLN A 96 36.51 -21.02 -5.58
C GLN A 96 36.34 -19.71 -4.81
N GLU A 97 37.28 -19.41 -3.90
CA GLU A 97 37.24 -18.17 -3.12
C GLU A 97 37.49 -16.92 -4.00
N TYR A 98 38.39 -17.02 -4.95
CA TYR A 98 38.62 -15.96 -5.95
C TYR A 98 37.34 -15.67 -6.78
N ILE A 99 36.63 -16.71 -7.25
CA ILE A 99 35.38 -16.61 -7.97
C ILE A 99 34.27 -16.01 -7.07
N ASN A 100 34.17 -16.48 -5.81
CA ASN A 100 33.20 -15.96 -4.86
C ASN A 100 33.44 -14.48 -4.57
N TYR A 101 34.68 -14.08 -4.30
CA TYR A 101 35.02 -12.68 -4.08
C TYR A 101 34.74 -11.81 -5.31
N ARG A 102 35.07 -12.28 -6.51
CA ARG A 102 34.78 -11.60 -7.76
C ARG A 102 33.27 -11.42 -7.95
N THR A 103 32.50 -12.50 -7.81
CA THR A 103 31.06 -12.49 -7.98
C THR A 103 30.40 -11.52 -7.00
N LYS A 104 30.82 -11.53 -5.74
CA LYS A 104 30.37 -10.58 -4.73
C LYS A 104 30.66 -9.12 -5.11
N ARG A 105 31.90 -8.85 -5.56
CA ARG A 105 32.29 -7.49 -6.00
C ARG A 105 31.56 -7.02 -7.27
N ASP A 106 31.29 -7.93 -8.19
CA ASP A 106 30.56 -7.62 -9.41
C ASP A 106 29.09 -7.35 -9.10
N PHE A 107 28.51 -8.09 -8.18
CA PHE A 107 27.18 -7.85 -7.66
C PHE A 107 27.06 -6.50 -6.93
N GLU A 108 28.01 -6.18 -6.03
CA GLU A 108 28.06 -4.88 -5.33
C GLU A 108 28.18 -3.70 -6.30
N ARG A 109 28.97 -3.85 -7.37
CA ARG A 109 29.13 -2.80 -8.40
C ARG A 109 27.92 -2.65 -9.30
N SER A 110 27.31 -3.76 -9.71
CA SER A 110 26.10 -3.70 -10.54
C SER A 110 24.97 -2.99 -9.78
N GLN A 111 24.81 -3.26 -8.49
CA GLN A 111 23.82 -2.60 -7.66
C GLN A 111 24.09 -1.11 -7.43
N ALA A 112 25.34 -0.71 -7.21
CA ALA A 112 25.69 0.70 -7.13
C ALA A 112 25.42 1.42 -8.47
N THR A 113 25.59 0.74 -9.58
CA THR A 113 25.25 1.25 -10.91
C THR A 113 23.76 1.36 -11.11
N ASP A 114 22.97 0.37 -10.64
CA ASP A 114 21.50 0.37 -10.71
C ASP A 114 20.88 1.48 -9.86
N ILE A 115 21.37 1.69 -8.63
CA ILE A 115 20.92 2.79 -7.78
C ILE A 115 21.20 4.13 -8.46
N ASN A 116 22.43 4.36 -8.92
CA ASN A 116 22.81 5.60 -9.58
C ASN A 116 22.02 5.83 -10.88
N PHE A 117 21.76 4.77 -11.65
CA PHE A 117 20.96 4.83 -12.85
C PHE A 117 19.50 5.18 -12.54
N THR A 118 18.91 4.58 -11.50
CA THR A 118 17.53 4.85 -11.08
C THR A 118 17.39 6.27 -10.49
N ILE A 119 18.39 6.74 -9.73
CA ILE A 119 18.42 8.13 -9.25
C ILE A 119 18.53 9.09 -10.45
N SER A 120 19.36 8.77 -11.46
CA SER A 120 19.43 9.58 -12.68
C SER A 120 18.09 9.65 -13.42
N LYS A 121 17.35 8.53 -13.50
CA LYS A 121 15.99 8.51 -14.04
C LYS A 121 15.04 9.41 -13.23
N LEU A 122 15.10 9.35 -11.90
CA LEU A 122 14.29 10.23 -11.03
C LEU A 122 14.60 11.70 -11.30
N VAL A 123 15.88 12.08 -11.36
CA VAL A 123 16.32 13.47 -11.64
C VAL A 123 15.86 13.94 -13.01
N ASN A 124 15.88 13.05 -14.01
CA ASN A 124 15.41 13.32 -15.37
C ASN A 124 13.88 13.16 -15.53
N LYS A 125 13.14 12.98 -14.43
CA LYS A 125 11.67 12.83 -14.41
C LYS A 125 11.16 11.70 -15.31
N ASP A 126 11.85 10.56 -15.33
CA ASP A 126 11.38 9.35 -16.00
C ASP A 126 10.04 8.89 -15.40
N GLN A 127 9.02 8.74 -16.25
CA GLN A 127 7.65 8.49 -15.84
C GLN A 127 7.48 7.17 -15.04
N ALA A 128 8.25 6.15 -15.38
CA ALA A 128 8.17 4.86 -14.67
C ALA A 128 8.64 4.96 -13.21
N VAL A 129 9.50 5.93 -12.89
CA VAL A 129 10.00 6.16 -11.53
C VAL A 129 9.12 7.16 -10.77
N VAL A 130 8.74 8.27 -11.41
CA VAL A 130 7.99 9.34 -10.73
C VAL A 130 6.50 9.02 -10.55
N HIS A 131 5.93 8.13 -11.37
CA HIS A 131 4.51 7.74 -11.31
C HIS A 131 4.25 6.44 -10.52
N GLU A 132 5.25 5.85 -9.91
CA GLU A 132 5.10 4.62 -9.14
C GLU A 132 4.10 4.79 -7.97
N ASN A 133 4.05 5.97 -7.37
CA ASN A 133 3.11 6.30 -6.31
C ASN A 133 2.29 7.55 -6.66
N ALA A 134 1.03 7.36 -7.01
CA ALA A 134 0.10 8.43 -7.39
C ALA A 134 -0.23 9.44 -6.26
N ASN A 135 0.18 9.16 -5.01
CA ASN A 135 -0.04 10.06 -3.87
C ASN A 135 1.17 10.95 -3.55
N LYS A 136 2.27 10.77 -4.29
CA LYS A 136 3.49 11.57 -4.17
C LYS A 136 3.58 12.55 -5.33
N ASP A 137 3.67 13.84 -5.03
CA ASP A 137 3.95 14.88 -6.01
C ASP A 137 5.46 15.02 -6.21
N SER A 138 5.96 14.44 -7.30
CA SER A 138 7.40 14.40 -7.60
C SER A 138 8.04 15.75 -7.91
N ASP A 139 7.27 16.83 -8.01
CA ASP A 139 7.80 18.18 -8.21
C ASP A 139 8.21 18.85 -6.88
N LEU A 140 7.72 18.36 -5.73
CA LEU A 140 8.06 18.87 -4.43
C LEU A 140 9.42 18.37 -3.95
N TYR A 141 10.24 19.26 -3.38
CA TYR A 141 11.59 18.91 -2.93
C TYR A 141 11.64 17.83 -1.84
N ASN A 142 10.71 17.86 -0.89
CA ASN A 142 10.62 16.82 0.14
C ASN A 142 10.25 15.46 -0.46
N THR A 143 9.37 15.43 -1.44
CA THR A 143 9.00 14.21 -2.16
C THR A 143 10.16 13.66 -2.98
N GLN A 144 10.94 14.52 -3.67
CA GLN A 144 12.14 14.08 -4.40
C GLN A 144 13.18 13.43 -3.46
N ARG A 145 13.35 13.99 -2.26
CA ARG A 145 14.24 13.40 -1.24
C ARG A 145 13.74 12.04 -0.78
N ASP A 146 12.46 11.91 -0.53
CA ASP A 146 11.84 10.65 -0.09
C ASP A 146 11.90 9.58 -1.20
N LEU A 147 11.62 9.94 -2.45
CA LEU A 147 11.77 9.03 -3.60
C LEU A 147 13.23 8.55 -3.74
N THR A 148 14.21 9.44 -3.53
CA THR A 148 15.64 9.05 -3.53
C THR A 148 15.94 8.08 -2.41
N ALA A 149 15.44 8.35 -1.18
CA ALA A 149 15.58 7.44 -0.06
C ALA A 149 14.90 6.08 -0.32
N GLY A 150 13.73 6.09 -0.95
CA GLY A 150 13.00 4.89 -1.36
C GLY A 150 13.77 4.01 -2.35
N ILE A 151 14.48 4.60 -3.33
CA ILE A 151 15.34 3.85 -4.26
C ILE A 151 16.44 3.10 -3.49
N VAL A 152 17.09 3.77 -2.53
CA VAL A 152 18.11 3.14 -1.67
C VAL A 152 17.46 2.09 -0.76
N GLY A 153 16.31 2.43 -0.14
CA GLY A 153 15.55 1.53 0.73
C GLY A 153 15.18 0.20 0.05
N LYS A 154 14.66 0.26 -1.19
CA LYS A 154 14.35 -0.93 -2.01
C LYS A 154 15.59 -1.79 -2.27
N SER A 155 16.70 -1.17 -2.67
CA SER A 155 17.93 -1.90 -2.98
C SER A 155 18.53 -2.58 -1.74
N VAL A 156 18.54 -1.91 -0.59
CA VAL A 156 19.00 -2.48 0.68
C VAL A 156 17.99 -3.51 1.20
N GLY A 157 16.70 -3.19 1.14
CA GLY A 157 15.62 -4.08 1.59
C GLY A 157 15.65 -5.44 0.89
N LEU A 158 15.86 -5.47 -0.43
CA LEU A 158 16.01 -6.72 -1.18
C LEU A 158 17.16 -7.60 -0.68
N LYS A 159 18.25 -6.98 -0.24
CA LYS A 159 19.41 -7.73 0.32
C LYS A 159 19.16 -8.24 1.73
N MET A 160 18.27 -7.59 2.47
CA MET A 160 17.90 -8.01 3.83
C MET A 160 16.91 -9.18 3.82
N LEU A 161 16.11 -9.33 2.75
CA LEU A 161 15.19 -10.46 2.63
C LEU A 161 15.91 -11.81 2.54
N PRO A 162 15.31 -12.89 3.04
CA PRO A 162 15.78 -14.25 2.75
C PRO A 162 15.94 -14.44 1.23
N PRO A 163 17.00 -15.09 0.75
CA PRO A 163 17.33 -15.15 -0.68
C PRO A 163 16.19 -15.67 -1.57
N HIS A 164 15.44 -16.68 -1.12
CA HIS A 164 14.32 -17.24 -1.85
C HIS A 164 13.13 -16.26 -1.94
N VAL A 165 12.88 -15.49 -0.86
CA VAL A 165 11.85 -14.44 -0.83
C VAL A 165 12.22 -13.28 -1.77
N ALA A 166 13.47 -12.81 -1.71
CA ALA A 166 13.97 -11.76 -2.61
C ALA A 166 13.85 -12.17 -4.08
N ASN A 167 14.25 -13.41 -4.41
CA ASN A 167 14.16 -13.96 -5.76
C ASN A 167 12.69 -14.06 -6.24
N ALA A 168 11.80 -14.56 -5.41
CA ALA A 168 10.37 -14.66 -5.73
C ALA A 168 9.73 -13.27 -5.93
N HIS A 169 10.10 -12.29 -5.11
CA HIS A 169 9.67 -10.90 -5.31
C HIS A 169 10.17 -10.33 -6.63
N GLN A 170 11.48 -10.48 -6.94
CA GLN A 170 12.07 -9.94 -8.17
C GLN A 170 11.47 -10.59 -9.42
N LYS A 171 11.25 -11.89 -9.41
CA LYS A 171 10.61 -12.63 -10.51
C LYS A 171 9.12 -12.29 -10.66
N GLY A 172 8.46 -11.82 -9.60
CA GLY A 172 7.04 -11.52 -9.60
C GLY A 172 6.14 -12.70 -9.23
N ASP A 173 6.67 -13.72 -8.55
CA ASP A 173 5.88 -14.81 -7.97
C ASP A 173 5.07 -14.32 -6.77
N ILE A 174 5.68 -13.42 -6.00
CA ILE A 174 5.08 -12.69 -4.89
C ILE A 174 5.40 -11.19 -4.99
N HIS A 175 4.68 -10.38 -4.22
CA HIS A 175 5.05 -8.98 -3.96
C HIS A 175 5.21 -8.74 -2.46
N PHE A 176 6.42 -8.45 -2.04
CA PHE A 176 6.70 -7.93 -0.71
C PHE A 176 6.44 -6.43 -0.75
N HIS A 177 5.36 -5.97 -0.10
CA HIS A 177 4.92 -4.57 -0.18
C HIS A 177 5.88 -3.62 0.54
N ASP A 178 5.93 -2.36 0.07
CA ASP A 178 6.59 -1.24 0.73
C ASP A 178 8.08 -1.46 1.00
N LEU A 179 8.79 -2.06 0.04
CA LEU A 179 10.24 -2.31 0.11
C LEU A 179 11.06 -1.02 0.21
N ASP A 180 10.51 0.11 -0.16
CA ASP A 180 11.10 1.44 0.01
C ASP A 180 11.17 1.87 1.49
N TYR A 181 10.35 1.28 2.35
CA TYR A 181 10.32 1.52 3.80
C TYR A 181 10.79 0.32 4.62
N SER A 182 10.23 -0.87 4.37
CA SER A 182 10.45 -2.09 5.14
C SER A 182 10.96 -3.22 4.22
N PRO A 183 11.97 -3.99 4.61
CA PRO A 183 12.56 -4.16 5.94
C PRO A 183 13.70 -3.19 6.30
N TYR A 184 14.03 -2.23 5.44
CA TYR A 184 15.11 -1.27 5.71
C TYR A 184 14.92 -0.60 7.09
N THR A 185 13.71 -0.08 7.34
CA THR A 185 13.27 0.37 8.67
C THR A 185 12.24 -0.61 9.24
N PRO A 186 12.23 -0.85 10.57
CA PRO A 186 11.25 -1.73 11.22
C PRO A 186 9.91 -1.02 11.44
N MET A 187 9.32 -0.46 10.38
CA MET A 187 8.05 0.25 10.42
C MET A 187 6.85 -0.70 10.33
N THR A 188 5.74 -0.33 11.00
CA THR A 188 4.42 -0.94 10.83
C THR A 188 3.71 -0.37 9.62
N ASN A 189 2.63 -1.05 9.18
CA ASN A 189 1.82 -0.64 8.03
C ASN A 189 0.72 0.36 8.43
N CYS A 190 -0.47 -0.12 8.77
CA CYS A 190 -1.66 0.69 9.04
C CYS A 190 -2.12 0.56 10.50
N CYS A 191 -2.88 1.53 11.00
CA CYS A 191 -3.49 1.44 12.34
C CYS A 191 -4.86 2.13 12.44
N LEU A 192 -5.65 1.68 13.43
CA LEU A 192 -6.73 2.46 14.02
C LEU A 192 -6.15 3.23 15.21
N ILE A 193 -6.06 4.55 15.09
CA ILE A 193 -5.45 5.40 16.14
C ILE A 193 -6.39 5.46 17.36
N ASP A 194 -5.85 5.32 18.54
CA ASP A 194 -6.59 5.59 19.79
C ASP A 194 -6.70 7.09 20.08
N PHE A 195 -7.48 7.80 19.28
CA PHE A 195 -7.74 9.22 19.48
C PHE A 195 -8.43 9.49 20.82
N LYS A 196 -9.35 8.61 21.24
CA LYS A 196 -10.07 8.78 22.52
C LYS A 196 -9.10 8.79 23.69
N GLY A 197 -8.19 7.82 23.76
CA GLY A 197 -7.18 7.76 24.83
C GLY A 197 -6.15 8.88 24.75
N MET A 198 -5.70 9.22 23.52
CA MET A 198 -4.72 10.30 23.34
C MET A 198 -5.27 11.68 23.72
N LEU A 199 -6.48 12.01 23.28
CA LEU A 199 -7.12 13.30 23.61
C LEU A 199 -7.45 13.41 25.10
N ALA A 200 -7.93 12.33 25.72
CA ALA A 200 -8.28 12.33 27.13
C ALA A 200 -7.05 12.49 28.05
N ASN A 201 -5.95 11.81 27.73
CA ASN A 201 -4.76 11.74 28.59
C ASN A 201 -3.62 12.69 28.16
N GLY A 202 -3.79 13.42 27.06
CA GLY A 202 -2.72 14.19 26.45
C GLY A 202 -1.64 13.29 25.82
N PHE A 203 -0.65 13.89 25.17
CA PHE A 203 0.45 13.18 24.51
C PHE A 203 1.67 14.11 24.38
N LYS A 204 2.77 13.63 23.79
CA LYS A 204 3.95 14.43 23.52
C LYS A 204 4.27 14.48 22.03
N ILE A 205 4.73 15.62 21.55
CA ILE A 205 5.35 15.80 20.24
C ILE A 205 6.66 16.54 20.44
N GLY A 206 7.78 15.88 20.17
CA GLY A 206 9.10 16.42 20.49
C GLY A 206 9.24 16.71 21.97
N ASN A 207 9.50 17.97 22.33
CA ASN A 207 9.63 18.43 23.71
C ASN A 207 8.31 19.02 24.28
N ALA A 208 7.27 19.11 23.47
CA ALA A 208 6.00 19.72 23.88
C ALA A 208 5.06 18.68 24.49
N GLU A 209 4.56 18.95 25.68
CA GLU A 209 3.43 18.26 26.28
C GLU A 209 2.12 18.88 25.77
N VAL A 210 1.23 18.04 25.26
CA VAL A 210 -0.08 18.47 24.77
C VAL A 210 -1.12 17.96 25.72
N GLU A 211 -1.81 18.87 26.39
CA GLU A 211 -2.86 18.55 27.36
C GLU A 211 -4.17 18.18 26.66
N SER A 212 -5.10 17.58 27.41
CA SER A 212 -6.46 17.32 26.94
C SER A 212 -7.15 18.60 26.46
N PRO A 213 -7.76 18.60 25.26
CA PRO A 213 -8.36 19.79 24.67
C PRO A 213 -9.59 20.24 25.47
N LYS A 214 -9.86 21.55 25.45
CA LYS A 214 -11.01 22.19 26.13
C LYS A 214 -12.06 22.73 25.17
N SER A 215 -11.94 22.44 23.89
CA SER A 215 -12.89 22.82 22.84
C SER A 215 -12.76 21.86 21.65
N ILE A 216 -13.80 21.81 20.80
CA ILE A 216 -13.75 21.00 19.58
C ILE A 216 -12.69 21.51 18.60
N GLN A 217 -12.46 22.82 18.52
CA GLN A 217 -11.44 23.42 17.66
C GLN A 217 -10.02 22.95 18.08
N THR A 218 -9.74 22.95 19.37
CA THR A 218 -8.46 22.43 19.89
C THR A 218 -8.34 20.92 19.66
N ALA A 219 -9.42 20.18 19.84
CA ALA A 219 -9.44 18.73 19.63
C ALA A 219 -9.13 18.35 18.16
N THR A 220 -9.73 19.05 17.20
CA THR A 220 -9.46 18.82 15.77
C THR A 220 -8.04 19.20 15.38
N ALA A 221 -7.50 20.31 15.89
CA ALA A 221 -6.10 20.67 15.67
C ALA A 221 -5.13 19.63 16.24
N GLN A 222 -5.42 19.07 17.43
CA GLN A 222 -4.62 17.98 17.99
C GLN A 222 -4.73 16.70 17.17
N ILE A 223 -5.92 16.35 16.63
CA ILE A 223 -6.11 15.20 15.73
C ILE A 223 -5.24 15.37 14.49
N SER A 224 -5.20 16.53 13.87
CA SER A 224 -4.34 16.78 12.70
C SER A 224 -2.86 16.59 13.03
N GLN A 225 -2.39 17.04 14.20
CA GLN A 225 -1.03 16.82 14.67
C GLN A 225 -0.71 15.36 14.91
N ILE A 226 -1.63 14.61 15.53
CA ILE A 226 -1.49 13.17 15.74
C ILE A 226 -1.39 12.44 14.40
N ILE A 227 -2.29 12.74 13.46
CA ILE A 227 -2.29 12.16 12.12
C ILE A 227 -0.96 12.40 11.41
N ALA A 228 -0.45 13.64 11.42
CA ALA A 228 0.81 13.99 10.78
C ALA A 228 1.99 13.18 11.36
N ASN A 229 2.05 13.03 12.67
CA ASN A 229 3.12 12.28 13.34
C ASN A 229 2.98 10.78 13.15
N VAL A 230 1.79 10.21 13.24
CA VAL A 230 1.52 8.79 13.00
C VAL A 230 1.85 8.43 11.55
N ALA A 231 1.36 9.21 10.59
CA ALA A 231 1.62 8.98 9.16
C ALA A 231 3.09 9.19 8.76
N SER A 232 3.89 9.90 9.58
CA SER A 232 5.35 10.01 9.42
C SER A 232 6.12 8.87 10.10
N SER A 233 5.45 8.05 10.92
CA SER A 233 6.06 6.99 11.73
C SER A 233 5.69 5.59 11.24
N GLN A 234 4.83 5.47 10.23
CA GLN A 234 4.44 4.25 9.55
C GLN A 234 4.27 4.52 8.05
N TYR A 235 4.17 3.48 7.22
CA TYR A 235 4.07 3.68 5.77
C TYR A 235 2.65 3.56 5.19
N GLY A 236 1.69 2.99 5.94
CA GLY A 236 0.30 2.82 5.51
C GLY A 236 -0.66 3.85 6.08
N GLY A 237 -1.95 3.53 6.01
CA GLY A 237 -3.03 4.43 6.41
C GLY A 237 -3.25 4.54 7.92
N CYS A 238 -3.78 5.68 8.34
CA CYS A 238 -4.21 5.95 9.70
C CYS A 238 -5.71 6.30 9.72
N THR A 239 -6.46 5.65 10.62
CA THR A 239 -7.92 5.74 10.63
C THR A 239 -8.44 6.12 12.01
N ALA A 240 -9.40 7.07 12.03
CA ALA A 240 -10.27 7.28 13.16
C ALA A 240 -11.51 6.40 13.00
N ASP A 241 -11.71 5.46 13.92
CA ASP A 241 -12.81 4.47 13.83
C ASP A 241 -14.20 5.13 13.97
N ARG A 242 -14.36 6.09 14.91
CA ARG A 242 -15.62 6.76 15.27
C ARG A 242 -15.38 8.21 15.62
N ILE A 243 -15.07 9.05 14.63
CA ILE A 243 -14.65 10.43 14.86
C ILE A 243 -15.74 11.29 15.52
N ASP A 244 -17.00 11.04 15.18
CA ASP A 244 -18.16 11.72 15.76
C ASP A 244 -18.27 11.49 17.28
N GLU A 245 -18.08 10.25 17.72
CA GLU A 245 -18.09 9.88 19.14
C GLU A 245 -16.84 10.43 19.87
N PHE A 246 -15.67 10.43 19.22
CA PHE A 246 -14.43 10.91 19.85
C PHE A 246 -14.43 12.42 20.07
N LEU A 247 -15.07 13.18 19.20
CA LEU A 247 -15.13 14.64 19.27
C LEU A 247 -16.32 15.19 20.05
N ALA A 248 -17.39 14.42 20.22
CA ALA A 248 -18.61 14.88 20.91
C ALA A 248 -18.36 15.46 22.32
N PRO A 249 -17.52 14.88 23.18
CA PRO A 249 -17.23 15.44 24.50
C PRO A 249 -16.68 16.87 24.44
N TYR A 250 -15.87 17.17 23.43
CA TYR A 250 -15.25 18.49 23.24
C TYR A 250 -16.24 19.51 22.66
N ALA A 251 -17.17 19.07 21.81
CA ALA A 251 -18.30 19.89 21.37
C ALA A 251 -19.24 20.23 22.54
N GLU A 252 -19.44 19.31 23.46
CA GLU A 252 -20.22 19.55 24.69
C GLU A 252 -19.56 20.62 25.59
N LEU A 253 -18.23 20.68 25.65
CA LEU A 253 -17.52 21.77 26.37
C LEU A 253 -17.80 23.13 25.73
N ASN A 254 -17.81 23.24 24.40
CA ASN A 254 -18.21 24.47 23.71
C ASN A 254 -19.66 24.85 24.05
N TYR A 255 -20.58 23.89 24.03
CA TYR A 255 -21.97 24.14 24.39
C TYR A 255 -22.11 24.67 25.83
N LYS A 256 -21.45 24.06 26.81
CA LYS A 256 -21.45 24.51 28.21
C LYS A 256 -20.93 25.94 28.34
N LYS A 257 -19.87 26.28 27.61
CA LYS A 257 -19.33 27.64 27.57
C LYS A 257 -20.36 28.62 26.99
N HIS A 258 -20.92 28.34 25.82
CA HIS A 258 -21.91 29.22 25.18
C HIS A 258 -23.19 29.35 25.99
N LEU A 259 -23.58 28.31 26.74
CA LEU A 259 -24.73 28.39 27.63
C LEU A 259 -24.44 29.31 28.83
N ALA A 260 -23.21 29.29 29.36
CA ALA A 260 -22.79 30.22 30.40
C ALA A 260 -22.78 31.66 29.90
N ASP A 261 -22.17 31.90 28.73
CA ASP A 261 -22.14 33.23 28.07
C ASP A 261 -23.57 33.74 27.81
N ALA A 262 -24.46 32.86 27.36
CA ALA A 262 -25.85 33.21 27.04
C ALA A 262 -26.62 33.73 28.28
N LYS A 263 -26.38 33.15 29.47
CA LYS A 263 -27.02 33.62 30.70
C LYS A 263 -26.68 35.06 31.11
N GLU A 264 -25.54 35.57 30.59
CA GLU A 264 -25.13 36.98 30.85
C GLU A 264 -25.66 37.96 29.81
N TRP A 265 -25.84 37.47 28.53
CA TRP A 265 -26.06 38.39 27.41
C TRP A 265 -27.37 38.18 26.66
N VAL A 266 -28.12 37.09 26.91
CA VAL A 266 -29.33 36.75 26.17
C VAL A 266 -30.48 36.49 27.14
N ALA A 267 -31.73 36.73 26.71
CA ALA A 267 -32.92 36.41 27.50
C ALA A 267 -32.95 34.90 27.82
N GLU A 268 -33.37 34.53 29.03
CA GLU A 268 -33.27 33.16 29.56
C GLU A 268 -33.95 32.14 28.63
N GLU A 269 -35.13 32.45 28.09
CA GLU A 269 -35.86 31.60 27.16
C GLU A 269 -35.15 31.36 25.80
N LYS A 270 -34.13 32.14 25.46
CA LYS A 270 -33.33 32.01 24.23
C LYS A 270 -31.93 31.44 24.47
N SER A 271 -31.55 31.24 25.71
CA SER A 271 -30.17 30.87 26.08
C SER A 271 -29.76 29.51 25.49
N GLU A 272 -30.66 28.53 25.48
CA GLU A 272 -30.39 27.22 24.92
C GLU A 272 -30.28 27.25 23.39
N ASP A 273 -31.19 27.97 22.72
CA ASP A 273 -31.13 28.11 21.25
C ASP A 273 -29.84 28.83 20.80
N TYR A 274 -29.45 29.89 21.53
CA TYR A 274 -28.19 30.56 21.31
C TYR A 274 -26.98 29.63 21.46
N ALA A 275 -26.91 28.88 22.56
CA ALA A 275 -25.82 27.95 22.83
C ALA A 275 -25.74 26.87 21.75
N ARG A 276 -26.88 26.28 21.35
CA ARG A 276 -26.96 25.31 20.27
C ARG A 276 -26.50 25.88 18.93
N ALA A 277 -26.97 27.07 18.57
CA ALA A 277 -26.59 27.73 17.31
C ALA A 277 -25.08 28.04 17.26
N LYS A 278 -24.49 28.54 18.35
CA LYS A 278 -23.06 28.80 18.44
C LYS A 278 -22.24 27.54 18.39
N THR A 279 -22.63 26.49 19.13
CA THR A 279 -21.95 25.21 19.13
C THR A 279 -22.00 24.53 17.74
N ARG A 280 -23.14 24.61 17.05
CA ARG A 280 -23.25 24.10 15.67
C ARG A 280 -22.28 24.78 14.73
N LYS A 281 -22.10 26.11 14.87
CA LYS A 281 -21.10 26.86 14.12
C LYS A 281 -19.69 26.42 14.44
N ASP A 282 -19.36 26.27 15.72
CA ASP A 282 -18.05 25.81 16.16
C ASP A 282 -17.72 24.41 15.62
N ILE A 283 -18.69 23.50 15.64
CA ILE A 283 -18.56 22.15 15.07
C ILE A 283 -18.29 22.24 13.57
N TYR A 284 -19.06 23.03 12.83
CA TYR A 284 -18.87 23.20 11.40
C TYR A 284 -17.49 23.75 11.07
N ASP A 285 -17.07 24.82 11.73
CA ASP A 285 -15.76 25.46 11.53
C ASP A 285 -14.61 24.49 11.87
N ALA A 286 -14.77 23.67 12.93
CA ALA A 286 -13.78 22.68 13.33
C ALA A 286 -13.66 21.53 12.29
N MET A 287 -14.77 21.04 11.75
CA MET A 287 -14.76 20.00 10.70
C MET A 287 -14.19 20.55 9.39
N GLN A 288 -14.51 21.81 9.04
CA GLN A 288 -13.92 22.46 7.86
C GLN A 288 -12.41 22.61 8.01
N SER A 289 -11.92 23.07 9.16
CA SER A 289 -10.49 23.15 9.44
C SER A 289 -9.80 21.79 9.34
N LEU A 290 -10.38 20.76 9.93
CA LEU A 290 -9.85 19.40 9.89
C LEU A 290 -9.72 18.86 8.47
N GLU A 291 -10.75 19.06 7.63
CA GLU A 291 -10.71 18.61 6.23
C GLU A 291 -9.64 19.35 5.42
N TYR A 292 -9.53 20.68 5.59
CA TYR A 292 -8.49 21.46 4.94
C TYR A 292 -7.09 21.05 5.40
N GLU A 293 -6.87 20.92 6.70
CA GLU A 293 -5.58 20.52 7.25
C GLU A 293 -5.13 19.16 6.73
N ILE A 294 -5.98 18.12 6.80
CA ILE A 294 -5.62 16.77 6.32
C ILE A 294 -5.32 16.78 4.82
N ASN A 295 -6.12 17.52 4.02
CA ASN A 295 -5.95 17.53 2.56
C ASN A 295 -4.72 18.31 2.10
N THR A 296 -4.22 19.25 2.91
CA THR A 296 -3.05 20.11 2.61
C THR A 296 -1.79 19.70 3.34
N LEU A 297 -1.88 18.78 4.31
CA LEU A 297 -0.74 18.28 5.07
C LEU A 297 0.18 17.41 4.19
N PHE A 298 1.48 17.60 4.38
CA PHE A 298 2.49 16.67 3.87
C PHE A 298 3.25 16.04 5.04
N THR A 299 3.35 14.73 5.03
CA THR A 299 4.15 14.00 6.01
C THR A 299 5.64 14.15 5.72
N SER A 300 6.49 13.71 6.63
CA SER A 300 7.94 13.61 6.39
C SER A 300 8.27 12.70 5.20
N ASN A 301 7.37 11.77 4.86
CA ASN A 301 7.49 10.85 3.73
C ASN A 301 7.06 11.49 2.39
N GLY A 302 6.87 12.80 2.34
CA GLY A 302 6.57 13.54 1.11
C GLY A 302 5.19 13.25 0.49
N GLN A 303 4.27 12.68 1.25
CA GLN A 303 2.91 12.35 0.78
C GLN A 303 1.83 12.93 1.69
N THR A 304 0.65 13.15 1.13
CA THR A 304 -0.54 13.47 1.93
C THR A 304 -0.89 12.25 2.80
N PRO A 305 -1.22 12.42 4.10
CA PRO A 305 -1.55 11.30 4.98
C PRO A 305 -2.73 10.50 4.44
N PHE A 306 -2.58 9.18 4.35
CA PHE A 306 -3.70 8.27 4.04
C PHE A 306 -4.63 8.17 5.24
N THR A 307 -5.51 9.14 5.37
CA THR A 307 -6.40 9.26 6.52
C THR A 307 -7.81 8.85 6.15
N SER A 308 -8.43 8.04 7.01
CA SER A 308 -9.86 7.68 6.93
C SER A 308 -10.58 8.11 8.20
N LEU A 309 -11.79 8.64 8.05
CA LEU A 309 -12.68 9.02 9.15
C LEU A 309 -13.95 8.17 9.08
N GLY A 310 -14.11 7.25 10.04
CA GLY A 310 -15.35 6.50 10.26
C GLY A 310 -16.31 7.27 11.13
N PHE A 311 -17.62 7.27 10.80
CA PHE A 311 -18.67 7.94 11.55
C PHE A 311 -20.05 7.36 11.21
N GLY A 312 -21.08 7.79 11.91
CA GLY A 312 -22.48 7.46 11.61
C GLY A 312 -23.20 6.61 12.65
N LEU A 313 -22.53 6.20 13.73
CA LEU A 313 -23.13 5.42 14.81
C LEU A 313 -23.58 6.27 16.00
N GLY A 314 -23.09 7.49 16.13
CA GLY A 314 -23.42 8.39 17.20
C GLY A 314 -24.91 8.84 17.16
N THR A 315 -25.53 8.95 18.35
CA THR A 315 -26.97 9.19 18.49
C THR A 315 -27.32 10.47 19.23
N ASN A 316 -26.43 10.99 20.05
CA ASN A 316 -26.68 12.23 20.78
C ASN A 316 -26.59 13.44 19.86
N TRP A 317 -27.07 14.59 20.34
CA TRP A 317 -27.12 15.80 19.53
C TRP A 317 -25.74 16.24 19.01
N PHE A 318 -24.69 16.15 19.81
CA PHE A 318 -23.34 16.56 19.42
C PHE A 318 -22.77 15.64 18.33
N GLU A 319 -22.91 14.33 18.49
CA GLU A 319 -22.48 13.35 17.51
C GLU A 319 -23.20 13.55 16.17
N ARG A 320 -24.51 13.77 16.21
CA ARG A 320 -25.30 14.04 15.00
C ARG A 320 -24.88 15.34 14.29
N GLU A 321 -24.63 16.42 15.05
CA GLU A 321 -24.16 17.69 14.44
C GLU A 321 -22.75 17.53 13.85
N ILE A 322 -21.87 16.75 14.43
CA ILE A 322 -20.56 16.43 13.88
C ILE A 322 -20.71 15.64 12.57
N GLN A 323 -21.55 14.60 12.52
CA GLN A 323 -21.84 13.82 11.33
C GLN A 323 -22.37 14.71 10.20
N LYS A 324 -23.29 15.60 10.49
CA LYS A 324 -23.86 16.58 9.52
C LYS A 324 -22.76 17.53 9.03
N ALA A 325 -21.93 18.07 9.93
CA ALA A 325 -20.88 19.00 9.56
C ALA A 325 -19.84 18.34 8.64
N ILE A 326 -19.39 17.12 8.92
CA ILE A 326 -18.48 16.34 8.06
C ILE A 326 -19.03 16.26 6.63
N LEU A 327 -20.31 15.89 6.48
CA LEU A 327 -20.97 15.74 5.18
C LEU A 327 -21.17 17.08 4.47
N GLN A 328 -21.61 18.12 5.19
CA GLN A 328 -21.82 19.45 4.63
C GLN A 328 -20.53 20.10 4.15
N VAL A 329 -19.45 19.99 4.91
CA VAL A 329 -18.12 20.48 4.52
C VAL A 329 -17.65 19.78 3.24
N ARG A 330 -17.78 18.46 3.17
CA ARG A 330 -17.43 17.69 1.96
C ARG A 330 -18.28 18.07 0.76
N ILE A 331 -19.59 18.24 0.92
CA ILE A 331 -20.50 18.68 -0.17
C ILE A 331 -20.07 20.05 -0.70
N LEU A 332 -19.69 20.98 0.18
CA LEU A 332 -19.23 22.30 -0.24
C LEU A 332 -17.93 22.21 -1.07
N GLY A 333 -16.99 21.37 -0.66
CA GLY A 333 -15.69 21.24 -1.31
C GLY A 333 -14.67 22.32 -0.88
N LEU A 334 -13.46 22.22 -1.39
CA LEU A 334 -12.32 23.04 -1.00
C LEU A 334 -12.18 24.32 -1.83
N GLY A 335 -11.96 25.44 -1.16
CA GLY A 335 -11.68 26.74 -1.78
C GLY A 335 -12.85 27.33 -2.56
N SER A 336 -12.58 28.43 -3.28
CA SER A 336 -13.57 29.15 -4.09
C SER A 336 -14.06 28.37 -5.32
N GLU A 337 -13.27 27.39 -5.78
CA GLU A 337 -13.60 26.52 -6.90
C GLU A 337 -14.39 25.28 -6.46
N HIS A 338 -14.60 25.09 -5.15
CA HIS A 338 -15.31 23.95 -4.58
C HIS A 338 -14.72 22.59 -5.03
N ARG A 339 -13.39 22.47 -5.05
CA ARG A 339 -12.69 21.25 -5.46
C ARG A 339 -13.02 20.08 -4.53
N THR A 340 -13.05 18.87 -5.08
CA THR A 340 -13.28 17.67 -4.30
C THR A 340 -12.05 17.34 -3.46
N ALA A 341 -12.24 17.22 -2.14
CA ALA A 341 -11.17 16.77 -1.24
C ALA A 341 -10.89 15.28 -1.47
N ILE A 342 -9.62 14.93 -1.66
CA ILE A 342 -9.18 13.54 -1.80
C ILE A 342 -9.08 12.89 -0.42
N PHE A 343 -8.53 13.60 0.56
CA PHE A 343 -8.44 13.19 1.96
C PHE A 343 -9.13 14.21 2.88
N PRO A 344 -9.60 13.77 4.06
CA PRO A 344 -9.70 12.38 4.53
C PRO A 344 -10.72 11.57 3.70
N LYS A 345 -10.49 10.27 3.61
CA LYS A 345 -11.51 9.34 3.12
C LYS A 345 -12.66 9.29 4.14
N LEU A 346 -13.88 9.52 3.70
CA LEU A 346 -15.06 9.46 4.55
C LEU A 346 -15.72 8.08 4.45
N ILE A 347 -16.05 7.50 5.61
CA ILE A 347 -16.66 6.18 5.72
C ILE A 347 -17.88 6.27 6.63
N PHE A 348 -19.06 6.13 6.05
CA PHE A 348 -20.33 6.21 6.75
C PHE A 348 -20.85 4.83 7.09
N THR A 349 -21.22 4.60 8.34
CA THR A 349 -21.75 3.31 8.78
C THR A 349 -23.26 3.27 8.72
N LEU A 350 -23.79 2.34 7.93
CA LEU A 350 -25.20 1.98 7.92
C LEU A 350 -25.47 0.96 9.04
N LYS A 351 -26.54 1.16 9.79
CA LYS A 351 -26.97 0.24 10.85
C LYS A 351 -28.48 0.17 10.92
N ARG A 352 -29.00 -1.06 10.95
CA ARG A 352 -30.43 -1.35 11.09
C ARG A 352 -30.99 -0.74 12.38
N GLY A 353 -32.15 -0.12 12.29
CA GLY A 353 -32.81 0.56 13.40
C GLY A 353 -32.17 1.89 13.83
N LEU A 354 -31.07 2.32 13.19
CA LEU A 354 -30.40 3.59 13.49
C LEU A 354 -30.51 4.60 12.35
N ASN A 355 -30.09 4.23 11.13
CA ASN A 355 -30.06 5.12 9.98
C ASN A 355 -30.39 4.42 8.66
N LEU A 356 -30.58 3.09 8.64
CA LEU A 356 -30.83 2.35 7.41
C LEU A 356 -32.24 2.60 6.87
N GLU A 357 -33.29 2.42 7.70
CA GLU A 357 -34.67 2.49 7.31
C GLU A 357 -35.26 3.92 7.44
N PRO A 358 -36.26 4.29 6.64
CA PRO A 358 -36.90 5.62 6.71
C PRO A 358 -37.48 5.99 8.08
N SER A 359 -37.87 5.01 8.90
CA SER A 359 -38.37 5.22 10.25
C SER A 359 -37.26 5.40 11.30
N SER A 360 -36.01 5.22 10.93
CA SER A 360 -34.88 5.26 11.86
C SER A 360 -34.53 6.69 12.27
N PRO A 361 -34.05 6.91 13.52
CA PRO A 361 -33.82 8.25 14.08
C PRO A 361 -32.78 9.09 13.33
N ASN A 362 -31.79 8.46 12.69
CA ASN A 362 -30.73 9.12 11.94
C ASN A 362 -30.85 8.94 10.41
N TYR A 363 -32.05 8.64 9.91
CA TYR A 363 -32.27 8.48 8.48
C TYR A 363 -32.01 9.78 7.68
N ASP A 364 -32.25 10.95 8.28
CA ASP A 364 -31.91 12.25 7.72
C ASP A 364 -30.42 12.39 7.42
N ILE A 365 -29.55 11.80 8.23
CA ILE A 365 -28.10 11.78 8.02
C ILE A 365 -27.72 10.84 6.87
N LYS A 366 -28.40 9.69 6.72
CA LYS A 366 -28.23 8.80 5.56
C LYS A 366 -28.59 9.55 4.26
N GLN A 367 -29.67 10.32 4.26
CA GLN A 367 -30.06 11.13 3.07
C GLN A 367 -28.97 12.16 2.73
N LEU A 368 -28.40 12.84 3.73
CA LEU A 368 -27.28 13.75 3.52
C LEU A 368 -26.02 13.03 3.05
N ALA A 369 -25.75 11.82 3.53
CA ALA A 369 -24.64 10.98 3.08
C ALA A 369 -24.80 10.54 1.61
N LEU A 370 -26.02 10.20 1.18
CA LEU A 370 -26.34 9.90 -0.22
C LEU A 370 -26.12 11.12 -1.12
N GLU A 371 -26.57 12.30 -0.70
CA GLU A 371 -26.30 13.55 -1.42
C GLU A 371 -24.79 13.78 -1.57
N CYS A 372 -24.05 13.63 -0.50
CA CYS A 372 -22.59 13.78 -0.49
C CYS A 372 -21.92 12.77 -1.43
N ALA A 373 -22.28 11.49 -1.36
CA ALA A 373 -21.69 10.44 -2.18
C ALA A 373 -21.94 10.65 -3.68
N THR A 374 -23.11 11.11 -4.07
CA THR A 374 -23.43 11.40 -5.47
C THR A 374 -22.68 12.61 -6.03
N LYS A 375 -22.30 13.57 -5.17
CA LYS A 375 -21.55 14.78 -5.56
C LYS A 375 -20.04 14.66 -5.43
N ARG A 376 -19.54 13.79 -4.51
CA ARG A 376 -18.12 13.76 -4.12
C ARG A 376 -17.52 12.36 -4.10
N MET A 377 -18.23 11.32 -4.49
CA MET A 377 -17.88 9.90 -4.40
C MET A 377 -17.60 9.40 -2.96
N TYR A 378 -17.58 10.28 -1.98
CA TYR A 378 -17.54 9.97 -0.56
C TYR A 378 -18.81 10.46 0.13
N PRO A 379 -19.26 9.82 1.22
CA PRO A 379 -18.63 8.68 1.91
C PRO A 379 -18.81 7.35 1.17
N ASP A 380 -17.85 6.43 1.38
CA ASP A 380 -18.07 5.00 1.23
C ASP A 380 -18.95 4.50 2.39
N VAL A 381 -19.58 3.33 2.26
CA VAL A 381 -20.47 2.81 3.29
C VAL A 381 -19.99 1.47 3.86
N LEU A 382 -20.17 1.32 5.17
CA LEU A 382 -20.04 0.05 5.88
C LEU A 382 -21.42 -0.46 6.29
N SER A 383 -21.63 -1.76 6.16
CA SER A 383 -22.78 -2.47 6.69
C SER A 383 -22.44 -3.02 8.07
N TYR A 384 -23.00 -2.43 9.14
CA TYR A 384 -22.63 -2.77 10.51
C TYR A 384 -22.70 -4.27 10.79
N ASP A 385 -23.88 -4.88 10.56
CA ASP A 385 -24.12 -6.28 10.88
C ASP A 385 -23.21 -7.21 10.04
N LYS A 386 -22.99 -6.89 8.77
CA LYS A 386 -22.16 -7.71 7.89
C LYS A 386 -20.67 -7.62 8.27
N ILE A 387 -20.18 -6.46 8.69
CA ILE A 387 -18.80 -6.34 9.23
C ILE A 387 -18.64 -7.18 10.49
N VAL A 388 -19.61 -7.15 11.41
CA VAL A 388 -19.57 -7.99 12.62
C VAL A 388 -19.57 -9.47 12.27
N GLU A 389 -20.40 -9.89 11.32
CA GLU A 389 -20.46 -11.28 10.82
C GLU A 389 -19.10 -11.73 10.25
N LEU A 390 -18.49 -10.91 9.40
CA LEU A 390 -17.25 -11.25 8.68
C LEU A 390 -16.00 -11.18 9.55
N THR A 391 -15.94 -10.25 10.52
CA THR A 391 -14.69 -9.92 11.23
C THR A 391 -14.76 -10.05 12.74
N GLY A 392 -15.91 -10.50 13.28
CA GLY A 392 -16.14 -10.76 14.70
C GLY A 392 -16.48 -9.55 15.55
N SER A 393 -16.24 -8.31 15.09
CA SER A 393 -16.62 -7.07 15.75
C SER A 393 -16.74 -5.93 14.75
N PHE A 394 -17.46 -4.85 15.10
CA PHE A 394 -17.55 -3.68 14.23
C PHE A 394 -16.35 -2.75 14.38
N LYS A 395 -15.76 -2.36 13.24
CA LYS A 395 -14.70 -1.35 13.12
C LYS A 395 -14.61 -0.81 11.70
N ALA A 396 -14.06 0.39 11.55
CA ALA A 396 -13.69 0.93 10.25
C ALA A 396 -12.45 0.22 9.67
N PRO A 397 -12.28 0.17 8.34
CA PRO A 397 -11.07 -0.33 7.73
C PRO A 397 -9.89 0.64 7.95
N MET A 398 -8.69 0.08 8.05
CA MET A 398 -7.45 0.85 8.04
C MET A 398 -7.03 1.12 6.60
N GLY A 399 -6.58 2.35 6.31
CA GLY A 399 -6.11 2.74 4.98
C GLY A 399 -7.12 2.46 3.87
N CYS A 400 -6.73 1.70 2.84
CA CYS A 400 -7.58 1.42 1.70
C CYS A 400 -8.75 0.51 2.05
N ARG A 401 -8.50 -0.65 2.65
CA ARG A 401 -9.51 -1.70 2.91
C ARG A 401 -9.12 -2.75 3.96
N SER A 402 -8.04 -2.55 4.72
CA SER A 402 -7.55 -3.53 5.69
C SER A 402 -8.44 -3.58 6.92
N PHE A 403 -8.91 -4.77 7.30
CA PHE A 403 -9.71 -4.97 8.50
C PHE A 403 -8.94 -5.75 9.56
N LEU A 404 -8.99 -5.24 10.79
CA LEU A 404 -8.63 -6.01 11.97
C LEU A 404 -9.64 -7.13 12.17
N GLN A 405 -9.21 -8.24 12.75
CA GLN A 405 -10.15 -9.26 13.22
C GLN A 405 -10.58 -8.98 14.67
N GLY A 406 -11.73 -9.51 15.10
CA GLY A 406 -12.21 -9.36 16.47
C GLY A 406 -11.14 -9.75 17.48
N TRP A 407 -10.96 -8.96 18.52
CA TRP A 407 -9.99 -9.19 19.58
C TRP A 407 -10.48 -8.60 20.91
N LYS A 408 -10.22 -9.32 21.99
CA LYS A 408 -10.55 -8.90 23.34
C LYS A 408 -9.29 -8.87 24.19
N ASP A 409 -9.20 -7.89 25.06
CA ASP A 409 -8.13 -7.81 26.04
C ASP A 409 -8.26 -8.86 27.16
N GLU A 410 -7.38 -8.80 28.16
CA GLU A 410 -7.33 -9.72 29.29
C GLU A 410 -8.60 -9.63 30.16
N ASP A 411 -9.28 -8.50 30.17
CA ASP A 411 -10.55 -8.27 30.87
C ASP A 411 -11.77 -8.71 30.04
N GLY A 412 -11.56 -9.22 28.83
CA GLY A 412 -12.62 -9.64 27.91
C GLY A 412 -13.30 -8.49 27.18
N VAL A 413 -12.74 -7.28 27.25
CA VAL A 413 -13.27 -6.09 26.58
C VAL A 413 -12.82 -6.08 25.13
N GLU A 414 -13.75 -5.84 24.20
CA GLU A 414 -13.44 -5.69 22.79
C GLU A 414 -12.62 -4.42 22.53
N VAL A 415 -11.47 -4.57 21.87
CA VAL A 415 -10.56 -3.47 21.53
C VAL A 415 -10.35 -3.41 20.02
N ASN A 416 -10.64 -2.26 19.43
CA ASN A 416 -10.41 -1.96 18.01
C ASN A 416 -9.42 -0.81 17.85
N SER A 417 -9.68 0.36 18.41
CA SER A 417 -8.74 1.49 18.40
C SER A 417 -7.42 1.14 19.11
N GLY A 418 -6.33 1.66 18.58
CA GLY A 418 -4.98 1.35 19.09
C GLY A 418 -4.39 0.05 18.54
N ARG A 419 -5.04 -0.61 17.60
CA ARG A 419 -4.53 -1.83 16.96
C ARG A 419 -4.01 -1.55 15.56
N MET A 420 -3.19 -2.47 15.03
CA MET A 420 -2.41 -2.23 13.83
C MET A 420 -2.26 -3.48 12.95
N ASN A 421 -1.83 -3.22 11.71
CA ASN A 421 -1.35 -4.22 10.76
C ASN A 421 0.16 -4.09 10.60
N LEU A 422 0.88 -5.22 10.61
CA LEU A 422 2.34 -5.26 10.54
C LEU A 422 2.87 -5.28 9.11
N GLY A 423 2.05 -5.62 8.14
CA GLY A 423 2.42 -5.59 6.73
C GLY A 423 1.74 -6.63 5.87
N VAL A 424 2.05 -6.58 4.57
CA VAL A 424 1.38 -7.35 3.50
C VAL A 424 2.42 -8.04 2.62
N VAL A 425 2.13 -9.26 2.20
CA VAL A 425 2.78 -9.95 1.07
C VAL A 425 1.69 -10.48 0.16
N THR A 426 1.77 -10.24 -1.15
CA THR A 426 0.73 -10.62 -2.12
C THR A 426 1.21 -11.69 -3.08
N LEU A 427 0.38 -12.70 -3.31
CA LEU A 427 0.57 -13.76 -4.30
C LEU A 427 0.17 -13.29 -5.70
N ASN A 428 0.96 -13.67 -6.71
CA ASN A 428 0.59 -13.55 -8.12
C ASN A 428 -0.16 -14.81 -8.56
N LEU A 429 -1.45 -14.88 -8.30
CA LEU A 429 -2.28 -16.03 -8.67
C LEU A 429 -2.35 -16.26 -10.19
N PRO A 430 -2.48 -15.22 -11.05
CA PRO A 430 -2.42 -15.40 -12.50
C PRO A 430 -1.17 -16.11 -13.00
N ARG A 431 -0.01 -15.82 -12.44
CA ARG A 431 1.24 -16.51 -12.77
C ARG A 431 1.18 -18.00 -12.47
N ILE A 432 0.65 -18.39 -11.32
CA ILE A 432 0.48 -19.80 -10.93
C ILE A 432 -0.39 -20.52 -11.96
N ALA A 433 -1.50 -19.90 -12.38
CA ALA A 433 -2.37 -20.44 -13.41
C ALA A 433 -1.67 -20.58 -14.77
N LEU A 434 -0.90 -19.58 -15.18
CA LEU A 434 -0.13 -19.63 -16.44
C LEU A 434 0.97 -20.73 -16.39
N GLU A 435 1.66 -20.88 -15.26
CA GLU A 435 2.70 -21.91 -15.06
C GLU A 435 2.11 -23.32 -15.06
N SER A 436 0.88 -23.49 -14.58
CA SER A 436 0.18 -24.79 -14.58
C SER A 436 -0.24 -25.27 -15.96
N LYS A 437 -0.28 -24.38 -16.96
CA LYS A 437 -0.66 -24.69 -18.36
C LYS A 437 -2.02 -25.37 -18.50
N GLY A 438 -2.99 -25.01 -17.67
CA GLY A 438 -4.34 -25.60 -17.68
C GLY A 438 -4.49 -26.90 -16.88
N ASP A 439 -3.47 -27.33 -16.16
CA ASP A 439 -3.50 -28.48 -15.26
C ASP A 439 -3.79 -28.00 -13.83
N GLN A 440 -4.96 -28.41 -13.27
CA GLN A 440 -5.37 -28.00 -11.94
C GLN A 440 -4.54 -28.64 -10.82
N ASP A 441 -4.11 -29.89 -10.98
CA ASP A 441 -3.26 -30.56 -9.99
C ASP A 441 -1.90 -29.83 -9.90
N LYS A 442 -1.36 -29.47 -11.06
CA LYS A 442 -0.13 -28.65 -11.14
C LYS A 442 -0.31 -27.26 -10.57
N PHE A 443 -1.48 -26.65 -10.73
CA PHE A 443 -1.79 -25.36 -10.11
C PHE A 443 -1.68 -25.46 -8.60
N TRP A 444 -2.28 -26.48 -7.97
CA TRP A 444 -2.23 -26.65 -6.53
C TRP A 444 -0.82 -26.93 -6.00
N GLU A 445 -0.04 -27.72 -6.73
CA GLU A 445 1.37 -27.97 -6.37
C GLU A 445 2.18 -26.66 -6.34
N ILE A 446 2.07 -25.83 -7.38
CA ILE A 446 2.77 -24.54 -7.44
C ILE A 446 2.21 -23.59 -6.38
N PHE A 447 0.89 -23.57 -6.18
CA PHE A 447 0.23 -22.73 -5.17
C PHE A 447 0.78 -23.02 -3.78
N GLU A 448 0.90 -24.27 -3.36
CA GLU A 448 1.46 -24.64 -2.06
C GLU A 448 2.93 -24.19 -1.91
N GLU A 449 3.74 -24.34 -2.95
CA GLU A 449 5.12 -23.84 -2.95
C GLU A 449 5.15 -22.31 -2.72
N ARG A 450 4.31 -21.56 -3.44
CA ARG A 450 4.25 -20.08 -3.32
C ARG A 450 3.68 -19.65 -1.98
N MET A 451 2.74 -20.39 -1.42
CA MET A 451 2.22 -20.18 -0.06
C MET A 451 3.33 -20.31 1.00
N GLY A 452 4.21 -21.31 0.86
CA GLY A 452 5.38 -21.47 1.72
C GLY A 452 6.32 -20.26 1.67
N ILE A 453 6.63 -19.75 0.47
CA ILE A 453 7.45 -18.54 0.30
C ILE A 453 6.76 -17.31 0.90
N ALA A 454 5.45 -17.18 0.72
CA ALA A 454 4.69 -16.07 1.30
C ALA A 454 4.65 -16.13 2.84
N LYS A 455 4.53 -17.34 3.43
CA LYS A 455 4.67 -17.56 4.88
C LYS A 455 6.01 -17.03 5.39
N ASP A 456 7.11 -17.48 4.79
CA ASP A 456 8.46 -17.07 5.20
C ASP A 456 8.64 -15.55 5.10
N ALA A 457 8.10 -14.94 4.04
CA ALA A 457 8.14 -13.49 3.84
C ALA A 457 7.34 -12.73 4.92
N LEU A 458 6.16 -13.23 5.30
CA LEU A 458 5.33 -12.61 6.34
C LEU A 458 5.93 -12.78 7.73
N VAL A 459 6.45 -13.96 8.05
CA VAL A 459 7.15 -14.22 9.32
C VAL A 459 8.39 -13.33 9.42
N TYR A 460 9.20 -13.24 8.36
CA TYR A 460 10.33 -12.32 8.32
C TYR A 460 9.92 -10.87 8.58
N ARG A 461 8.80 -10.42 8.01
CA ARG A 461 8.27 -9.07 8.24
C ARG A 461 7.91 -8.84 9.72
N VAL A 462 7.26 -9.81 10.36
CA VAL A 462 6.92 -9.74 11.79
C VAL A 462 8.19 -9.64 12.64
N GLU A 463 9.15 -10.55 12.42
CA GLU A 463 10.43 -10.54 13.15
C GLU A 463 11.17 -9.21 12.99
N ARG A 464 11.15 -8.64 11.78
CA ARG A 464 11.80 -7.36 11.52
C ARG A 464 11.14 -6.19 12.26
N VAL A 465 9.80 -6.13 12.31
CA VAL A 465 9.09 -5.07 13.04
C VAL A 465 9.33 -5.15 14.55
N LYS A 466 9.51 -6.34 15.09
CA LYS A 466 9.85 -6.57 16.52
C LYS A 466 11.20 -5.98 16.95
N GLU A 467 12.10 -5.74 16.00
CA GLU A 467 13.40 -5.09 16.26
C GLU A 467 13.27 -3.58 16.54
N ALA A 468 12.10 -2.99 16.32
CA ALA A 468 11.86 -1.59 16.68
C ALA A 468 11.95 -1.39 18.20
N THR A 469 12.39 -0.20 18.58
CA THR A 469 12.31 0.27 19.97
C THR A 469 11.24 1.33 20.09
N PRO A 470 10.60 1.53 21.26
CA PRO A 470 9.61 2.58 21.43
C PRO A 470 10.11 3.98 21.08
N ALA A 471 11.44 4.20 21.15
CA ALA A 471 12.06 5.46 20.78
C ALA A 471 12.12 5.70 19.25
N ASN A 472 11.96 4.68 18.41
CA ASN A 472 11.95 4.84 16.96
C ASN A 472 10.69 5.57 16.46
N ALA A 473 9.54 5.35 17.13
CA ALA A 473 8.26 5.98 16.81
C ALA A 473 7.48 6.30 18.10
N PRO A 474 7.90 7.33 18.87
CA PRO A 474 7.30 7.61 20.18
C PRO A 474 5.79 7.82 20.14
N ILE A 475 5.27 8.45 19.09
CA ILE A 475 3.83 8.69 18.94
C ILE A 475 3.03 7.37 18.92
N LEU A 476 3.59 6.32 18.29
CA LEU A 476 2.98 5.01 18.18
C LEU A 476 3.07 4.23 19.50
N TYR A 477 4.27 4.15 20.06
CA TYR A 477 4.59 3.22 21.14
C TYR A 477 4.55 3.84 22.54
N GLN A 478 4.94 5.12 22.68
CA GLN A 478 5.07 5.76 24.00
C GLN A 478 3.91 6.70 24.33
N TYR A 479 3.27 7.30 23.31
CA TYR A 479 2.28 8.37 23.52
C TYR A 479 0.84 7.96 23.18
N GLY A 480 0.60 6.68 22.93
CA GLY A 480 -0.72 6.06 23.00
C GLY A 480 -1.45 5.88 21.67
N ALA A 481 -0.87 6.19 20.50
CA ALA A 481 -1.55 5.91 19.22
C ALA A 481 -1.91 4.42 19.07
N PHE A 482 -1.09 3.51 19.62
CA PHE A 482 -1.36 2.08 19.68
C PHE A 482 -2.12 1.63 20.95
N GLY A 483 -2.83 2.53 21.62
CA GLY A 483 -3.73 2.23 22.74
C GLY A 483 -3.04 1.98 24.09
N GLN A 484 -1.75 1.66 24.09
CA GLN A 484 -0.93 1.46 25.29
C GLN A 484 0.30 2.38 25.21
N ARG A 485 0.90 2.63 26.36
CA ARG A 485 2.09 3.51 26.47
C ARG A 485 3.26 2.70 27.01
N LEU A 486 4.21 2.39 26.15
CA LEU A 486 5.43 1.67 26.50
C LEU A 486 6.49 2.62 27.04
N GLY A 487 7.32 2.13 27.93
CA GLY A 487 8.56 2.77 28.32
C GLY A 487 9.58 2.73 27.18
N LYS A 488 10.56 3.63 27.23
CA LYS A 488 11.58 3.77 26.17
C LYS A 488 12.32 2.48 25.80
N PHE A 489 12.46 1.56 26.77
CA PHE A 489 13.23 0.32 26.64
C PHE A 489 12.35 -0.94 26.62
N ASP A 490 11.05 -0.80 26.62
CA ASP A 490 10.12 -1.94 26.59
C ASP A 490 10.19 -2.62 25.21
N ASN A 491 9.80 -3.89 25.19
CA ASN A 491 9.69 -4.64 23.94
C ASN A 491 8.37 -4.29 23.24
N VAL A 492 8.45 -3.83 22.00
CA VAL A 492 7.28 -3.47 21.18
C VAL A 492 6.36 -4.65 20.88
N ASP A 493 6.87 -5.88 20.93
CA ASP A 493 6.10 -7.10 20.69
C ASP A 493 4.93 -7.28 21.69
N GLN A 494 4.97 -6.63 22.85
CA GLN A 494 3.84 -6.58 23.78
C GLN A 494 2.56 -6.04 23.14
N LEU A 495 2.69 -5.20 22.11
CA LEU A 495 1.57 -4.63 21.37
C LEU A 495 1.14 -5.48 20.17
N PHE A 496 1.90 -6.50 19.80
CA PHE A 496 1.66 -7.27 18.58
C PHE A 496 1.16 -8.69 18.84
N LYS A 497 1.74 -9.37 19.83
CA LYS A 497 1.45 -10.75 20.19
C LYS A 497 0.02 -10.96 20.72
N HIS A 498 -0.32 -12.20 20.99
CA HIS A 498 -1.64 -12.66 21.42
C HIS A 498 -2.73 -12.28 20.41
N ARG A 499 -2.38 -12.36 19.10
CA ARG A 499 -3.25 -12.02 17.96
C ARG A 499 -3.79 -10.58 17.99
N ARG A 500 -3.15 -9.67 18.73
CA ARG A 500 -3.55 -8.28 18.79
C ARG A 500 -3.24 -7.54 17.50
N ALA A 501 -2.07 -7.77 16.87
CA ALA A 501 -1.73 -7.26 15.55
C ALA A 501 -2.20 -8.20 14.45
N THR A 502 -2.47 -7.65 13.26
CA THR A 502 -2.77 -8.42 12.05
C THR A 502 -1.58 -8.46 11.09
N VAL A 503 -1.52 -9.53 10.29
CA VAL A 503 -0.55 -9.75 9.24
C VAL A 503 -1.31 -10.21 7.99
N SER A 504 -1.06 -9.64 6.82
CA SER A 504 -1.92 -9.84 5.67
C SER A 504 -1.26 -10.67 4.57
N LEU A 505 -1.91 -11.80 4.22
CA LEU A 505 -1.63 -12.58 3.02
C LEU A 505 -2.52 -12.09 1.89
N GLY A 506 -1.94 -11.38 0.93
CA GLY A 506 -2.66 -10.79 -0.20
C GLY A 506 -2.74 -11.68 -1.43
N TYR A 507 -3.68 -11.36 -2.31
CA TYR A 507 -3.80 -11.96 -3.64
C TYR A 507 -4.42 -10.99 -4.63
N ILE A 508 -4.16 -11.21 -5.93
CA ILE A 508 -4.83 -10.53 -7.04
C ILE A 508 -5.18 -11.51 -8.15
N GLY A 509 -6.07 -11.11 -9.04
CA GLY A 509 -6.26 -11.74 -10.34
C GLY A 509 -7.02 -13.06 -10.34
N LEU A 510 -8.02 -13.25 -9.49
CA LEU A 510 -8.89 -14.45 -9.57
C LEU A 510 -9.61 -14.55 -10.90
N TYR A 511 -9.92 -13.41 -11.54
CA TYR A 511 -10.49 -13.41 -12.89
C TYR A 511 -9.56 -14.11 -13.89
N GLU A 512 -8.29 -13.73 -13.91
CA GLU A 512 -7.30 -14.30 -14.81
C GLU A 512 -7.06 -15.78 -14.53
N VAL A 513 -7.02 -16.19 -13.25
CA VAL A 513 -6.91 -17.60 -12.86
C VAL A 513 -8.04 -18.42 -13.46
N ALA A 514 -9.29 -18.03 -13.22
CA ALA A 514 -10.43 -18.75 -13.74
C ALA A 514 -10.50 -18.71 -15.29
N SER A 515 -10.07 -17.61 -15.90
CA SER A 515 -10.02 -17.47 -17.35
C SER A 515 -9.05 -18.46 -18.00
N VAL A 516 -7.94 -18.82 -17.35
CA VAL A 516 -6.99 -19.84 -17.84
C VAL A 516 -7.65 -21.22 -17.92
N PHE A 517 -8.49 -21.57 -16.95
CA PHE A 517 -9.08 -22.91 -16.86
C PHE A 517 -10.45 -23.04 -17.52
N TYR A 518 -11.26 -21.97 -17.52
CA TYR A 518 -12.67 -22.01 -17.90
C TYR A 518 -13.05 -21.00 -19.00
N GLY A 519 -12.10 -20.20 -19.49
CA GLY A 519 -12.38 -19.12 -20.45
C GLY A 519 -12.88 -17.84 -19.80
N SER A 520 -12.98 -16.75 -20.60
CA SER A 520 -13.21 -15.38 -20.09
C SER A 520 -14.62 -15.11 -19.53
N ASP A 521 -15.62 -15.95 -19.84
CA ASP A 521 -17.00 -15.77 -19.38
C ASP A 521 -17.39 -16.72 -18.24
N TRP A 522 -16.42 -17.00 -17.38
CA TRP A 522 -16.53 -18.01 -16.33
C TRP A 522 -17.43 -17.60 -15.15
N GLU A 523 -17.77 -16.33 -14.97
CA GLU A 523 -18.50 -15.86 -13.78
C GLU A 523 -19.90 -16.50 -13.62
N THR A 524 -20.48 -16.98 -14.72
CA THR A 524 -21.72 -17.75 -14.72
C THR A 524 -21.51 -19.26 -14.59
N ASN A 525 -20.26 -19.74 -14.58
CA ASN A 525 -19.90 -21.13 -14.42
C ASN A 525 -19.74 -21.50 -12.95
N PRO A 526 -20.60 -22.37 -12.37
CA PRO A 526 -20.51 -22.73 -10.95
C PRO A 526 -19.21 -23.48 -10.57
N GLU A 527 -18.63 -24.26 -11.48
CA GLU A 527 -17.36 -24.96 -11.23
C GLU A 527 -16.19 -23.98 -11.14
N ALA A 528 -16.15 -23.01 -12.05
CA ALA A 528 -15.15 -21.97 -12.03
C ALA A 528 -15.24 -21.11 -10.75
N LYS A 529 -16.46 -20.77 -10.35
CA LYS A 529 -16.69 -20.05 -9.09
C LYS A 529 -16.26 -20.87 -7.88
N ALA A 530 -16.59 -22.16 -7.83
CA ALA A 530 -16.18 -23.06 -6.76
C ALA A 530 -14.65 -23.14 -6.69
N PHE A 531 -13.96 -23.29 -7.82
CA PHE A 531 -12.50 -23.33 -7.88
C PHE A 531 -11.85 -22.05 -7.31
N THR A 532 -12.34 -20.86 -7.70
CA THR A 532 -11.81 -19.61 -7.17
C THR A 532 -12.10 -19.41 -5.67
N LEU A 533 -13.24 -19.87 -5.18
CA LEU A 533 -13.55 -19.86 -3.75
C LEU A 533 -12.67 -20.82 -2.96
N ASP A 534 -12.32 -21.98 -3.52
CA ASP A 534 -11.45 -22.95 -2.87
C ASP A 534 -10.01 -22.43 -2.73
N ILE A 535 -9.54 -21.59 -3.66
CA ILE A 535 -8.27 -20.86 -3.50
C ILE A 535 -8.33 -19.97 -2.26
N VAL A 536 -9.37 -19.17 -2.11
CA VAL A 536 -9.54 -18.27 -0.95
C VAL A 536 -9.66 -19.05 0.36
N LYS A 537 -10.41 -20.15 0.39
CA LYS A 537 -10.53 -21.02 1.55
C LYS A 537 -9.19 -21.66 1.94
N SER A 538 -8.41 -22.10 0.96
CA SER A 538 -7.08 -22.68 1.20
C SER A 538 -6.14 -21.64 1.81
N MET A 539 -6.16 -20.39 1.31
CA MET A 539 -5.42 -19.28 1.91
C MET A 539 -5.89 -18.99 3.34
N LYS A 540 -7.20 -18.99 3.60
CA LYS A 540 -7.77 -18.82 4.94
C LYS A 540 -7.28 -19.89 5.90
N ASN A 541 -7.37 -21.18 5.52
CA ASN A 541 -6.94 -22.29 6.36
C ASN A 541 -5.44 -22.20 6.71
N ALA A 542 -4.61 -21.79 5.75
CA ALA A 542 -3.20 -21.55 5.99
C ALA A 542 -2.98 -20.38 6.98
N CYS A 543 -3.69 -19.28 6.82
CA CYS A 543 -3.62 -18.13 7.73
C CYS A 543 -4.03 -18.50 9.17
N GLU A 544 -5.06 -19.32 9.33
CA GLU A 544 -5.50 -19.82 10.65
C GLU A 544 -4.40 -20.69 11.29
N SER A 545 -3.81 -21.62 10.55
CA SER A 545 -2.69 -22.44 11.02
C SER A 545 -1.48 -21.59 11.42
N TRP A 546 -1.12 -20.58 10.64
CA TRP A 546 -0.02 -19.67 10.98
C TRP A 546 -0.34 -18.80 12.19
N SER A 547 -1.60 -18.42 12.37
CA SER A 547 -2.05 -17.66 13.56
C SER A 547 -1.90 -18.48 14.84
N ASP A 548 -2.15 -19.80 14.77
CA ASP A 548 -1.93 -20.72 15.90
C ASP A 548 -0.42 -20.95 16.16
N GLU A 549 0.39 -21.02 15.10
CA GLU A 549 1.83 -21.27 15.20
C GLU A 549 2.62 -20.07 15.75
N TYR A 550 2.27 -18.85 15.33
CA TYR A 550 3.08 -17.64 15.60
C TYR A 550 2.46 -16.65 16.59
N ASP A 551 1.23 -16.86 17.04
CA ASP A 551 0.51 -15.98 17.98
C ASP A 551 0.25 -14.55 17.48
N TYR A 552 0.21 -14.35 16.12
CA TYR A 552 -0.27 -13.14 15.46
C TYR A 552 -1.50 -13.47 14.64
N HIS A 553 -2.32 -12.47 14.28
CA HIS A 553 -3.51 -12.73 13.47
C HIS A 553 -3.18 -12.62 11.97
N PHE A 554 -2.87 -13.75 11.34
CA PHE A 554 -2.76 -13.82 9.89
C PHE A 554 -4.15 -13.84 9.25
N SER A 555 -4.34 -13.07 8.19
CA SER A 555 -5.64 -12.98 7.50
C SER A 555 -5.49 -12.76 6.00
N VAL A 556 -6.47 -13.26 5.24
CA VAL A 556 -6.48 -13.13 3.78
C VAL A 556 -6.93 -11.72 3.39
N TYR A 557 -6.13 -11.06 2.58
CA TYR A 557 -6.28 -9.67 2.16
C TYR A 557 -6.52 -9.58 0.65
N SER A 558 -7.67 -9.05 0.27
CA SER A 558 -7.97 -8.77 -1.13
C SER A 558 -7.20 -7.53 -1.57
N THR A 559 -5.99 -7.74 -2.07
CA THR A 559 -5.02 -6.66 -2.35
C THR A 559 -5.59 -5.64 -3.32
N PRO A 560 -5.45 -4.34 -3.04
CA PRO A 560 -5.88 -3.30 -3.96
C PRO A 560 -5.05 -3.28 -5.25
N SER A 561 -5.72 -2.94 -6.34
CA SER A 561 -5.10 -2.79 -7.66
C SER A 561 -4.36 -1.46 -7.79
N GLU A 562 -3.27 -1.28 -7.10
CA GLU A 562 -2.38 -0.13 -7.26
C GLU A 562 -1.38 -0.36 -8.42
N SER A 563 -0.15 0.02 -8.28
CA SER A 563 0.91 -0.29 -9.25
C SER A 563 1.18 -1.79 -9.40
N LEU A 564 0.71 -2.60 -8.45
CA LEU A 564 0.96 -4.04 -8.41
C LEU A 564 0.33 -4.81 -9.57
N THR A 565 -0.90 -4.46 -9.97
CA THR A 565 -1.58 -5.12 -11.09
C THR A 565 -0.87 -4.87 -12.43
N ASP A 566 -0.30 -3.68 -12.61
CA ASP A 566 0.60 -3.36 -13.73
C ASP A 566 1.90 -4.17 -13.63
N ARG A 567 2.56 -4.14 -12.48
CA ARG A 567 3.84 -4.81 -12.28
C ARG A 567 3.78 -6.30 -12.55
N PHE A 568 2.81 -7.01 -11.99
CA PHE A 568 2.66 -8.45 -12.21
C PHE A 568 2.32 -8.79 -13.65
N CYS A 569 1.37 -8.06 -14.26
CA CYS A 569 0.98 -8.28 -15.64
C CYS A 569 2.16 -8.06 -16.60
N ARG A 570 2.97 -7.00 -16.40
CA ARG A 570 4.16 -6.73 -17.20
C ARG A 570 5.21 -7.83 -17.09
N LEU A 571 5.53 -8.27 -15.86
CA LEU A 571 6.51 -9.35 -15.64
C LEU A 571 6.03 -10.69 -16.23
N ASP A 572 4.72 -10.94 -16.22
CA ASP A 572 4.14 -12.13 -16.82
C ASP A 572 4.08 -12.05 -18.35
N THR A 573 3.84 -10.86 -18.89
CA THR A 573 3.97 -10.61 -20.34
C THR A 573 5.40 -10.84 -20.84
N GLU A 574 6.40 -10.40 -20.07
CA GLU A 574 7.82 -10.65 -20.38
C GLU A 574 8.15 -12.16 -20.36
N LYS A 575 7.52 -12.93 -19.47
CA LYS A 575 7.79 -14.38 -19.30
C LYS A 575 7.00 -15.26 -20.25
N PHE A 576 5.71 -14.99 -20.46
CA PHE A 576 4.77 -15.87 -21.17
C PHE A 576 4.32 -15.31 -22.52
N GLY A 577 4.68 -14.04 -22.84
CA GLY A 577 4.16 -13.33 -23.99
C GLY A 577 2.77 -12.75 -23.74
N VAL A 578 2.14 -12.29 -24.83
CA VAL A 578 0.78 -11.76 -24.81
C VAL A 578 -0.20 -12.91 -24.84
N VAL A 579 -0.97 -13.06 -23.77
CA VAL A 579 -2.02 -14.07 -23.61
C VAL A 579 -3.38 -13.37 -23.57
N THR A 580 -4.27 -13.75 -24.48
CA THR A 580 -5.59 -13.14 -24.65
C THR A 580 -6.41 -13.22 -23.35
N ASP A 581 -7.07 -12.11 -22.99
CA ASP A 581 -7.87 -11.89 -21.78
C ASP A 581 -7.10 -12.00 -20.45
N ILE A 582 -5.78 -12.20 -20.50
CA ILE A 582 -4.94 -12.34 -19.32
C ILE A 582 -3.89 -11.22 -19.29
N THR A 583 -2.85 -11.28 -20.15
CA THR A 583 -1.79 -10.28 -20.15
C THR A 583 -1.97 -9.18 -21.20
N ASP A 584 -2.81 -9.37 -22.21
CA ASP A 584 -3.10 -8.40 -23.26
C ASP A 584 -3.79 -7.12 -22.77
N LYS A 585 -4.43 -7.16 -21.60
CA LYS A 585 -5.04 -5.98 -20.95
C LYS A 585 -4.02 -4.98 -20.43
N GLU A 586 -2.77 -5.38 -20.26
CA GLU A 586 -1.69 -4.61 -19.61
C GLU A 586 -1.94 -4.33 -18.11
N TYR A 587 -2.89 -5.01 -17.49
CA TYR A 587 -3.16 -5.00 -16.05
C TYR A 587 -3.86 -6.29 -15.63
N TYR A 588 -3.74 -6.67 -14.36
CA TYR A 588 -4.52 -7.73 -13.74
C TYR A 588 -5.73 -7.20 -12.99
N THR A 589 -6.76 -8.01 -12.90
CA THR A 589 -8.00 -7.67 -12.20
C THR A 589 -7.74 -7.57 -10.70
N ASN A 590 -8.40 -6.60 -10.06
CA ASN A 590 -8.33 -6.35 -8.64
C ASN A 590 -8.91 -7.55 -7.86
N SER A 591 -8.07 -8.24 -7.10
CA SER A 591 -8.42 -9.36 -6.20
C SER A 591 -9.55 -10.29 -6.72
N PHE A 592 -10.76 -10.21 -6.13
CA PHE A 592 -11.94 -11.04 -6.46
C PHE A 592 -12.96 -10.34 -7.37
N HIS A 593 -12.68 -9.11 -7.81
CA HIS A 593 -13.68 -8.30 -8.50
C HIS A 593 -14.02 -8.86 -9.88
N TYR A 594 -15.24 -8.57 -10.32
CA TYR A 594 -15.62 -8.67 -11.72
C TYR A 594 -14.65 -7.90 -12.61
N ASP A 595 -14.35 -8.42 -13.80
CA ASP A 595 -13.56 -7.67 -14.78
C ASP A 595 -14.27 -6.35 -15.13
N VAL A 596 -13.53 -5.25 -15.09
CA VAL A 596 -14.07 -3.89 -15.26
C VAL A 596 -14.66 -3.64 -16.64
N ARG A 597 -14.33 -4.49 -17.63
CA ARG A 597 -14.88 -4.46 -19.01
C ARG A 597 -16.27 -5.08 -19.10
N LYS A 598 -16.72 -5.80 -18.08
CA LYS A 598 -18.03 -6.47 -18.04
C LYS A 598 -19.08 -5.59 -17.41
N ASN A 599 -20.33 -5.84 -17.76
CA ASN A 599 -21.48 -5.01 -17.39
C ASN A 599 -22.58 -5.77 -16.64
N PRO A 600 -22.27 -6.39 -15.47
CA PRO A 600 -23.33 -6.89 -14.58
C PRO A 600 -24.11 -5.70 -14.01
N THR A 601 -25.36 -5.90 -13.59
CA THR A 601 -26.04 -4.93 -12.74
C THR A 601 -25.31 -4.81 -11.39
N PRO A 602 -25.43 -3.68 -10.65
CA PRO A 602 -24.88 -3.57 -9.31
C PRO A 602 -25.31 -4.72 -8.39
N PHE A 603 -26.55 -5.17 -8.52
CA PHE A 603 -27.12 -6.26 -7.71
C PHE A 603 -26.46 -7.61 -8.02
N GLU A 604 -26.33 -7.96 -9.31
CA GLU A 604 -25.64 -9.19 -9.74
C GLU A 604 -24.17 -9.19 -9.34
N LYS A 605 -23.50 -8.05 -9.51
CA LYS A 605 -22.09 -7.90 -9.13
C LYS A 605 -21.89 -8.12 -7.63
N LEU A 606 -22.69 -7.48 -6.79
CA LEU A 606 -22.59 -7.60 -5.34
C LEU A 606 -22.96 -9.01 -4.85
N GLU A 607 -23.98 -9.63 -5.47
CA GLU A 607 -24.36 -11.01 -5.17
C GLU A 607 -23.27 -12.01 -5.56
N PHE A 608 -22.55 -11.76 -6.66
CA PHE A 608 -21.40 -12.58 -7.06
C PHE A 608 -20.23 -12.42 -6.11
N GLU A 609 -19.85 -11.16 -5.80
CA GLU A 609 -18.63 -10.83 -5.07
C GLU A 609 -18.70 -11.13 -3.57
N LYS A 610 -19.89 -11.10 -2.95
CA LYS A 610 -20.07 -11.36 -1.50
C LYS A 610 -19.45 -12.67 -1.03
N ALA A 611 -19.42 -13.67 -1.91
CA ALA A 611 -18.93 -15.00 -1.59
C ALA A 611 -17.45 -15.06 -1.20
N TYR A 612 -16.62 -14.11 -1.63
CA TYR A 612 -15.18 -14.14 -1.36
C TYR A 612 -14.81 -13.70 0.04
N PRO A 613 -15.31 -12.57 0.60
CA PRO A 613 -15.18 -12.30 2.03
C PRO A 613 -15.81 -13.39 2.91
N GLU A 614 -16.97 -13.95 2.52
CA GLU A 614 -17.63 -15.06 3.23
C GLU A 614 -16.77 -16.34 3.21
N ALA A 615 -16.01 -16.60 2.14
CA ALA A 615 -15.07 -17.72 2.04
C ALA A 615 -13.81 -17.53 2.88
N GLY A 616 -13.57 -16.32 3.41
CA GLY A 616 -12.46 -16.04 4.31
C GLY A 616 -11.52 -14.89 3.94
N ALA A 617 -11.79 -14.15 2.86
CA ALA A 617 -11.03 -12.95 2.53
C ALA A 617 -11.43 -11.76 3.43
N THR A 618 -11.28 -11.92 4.75
CA THR A 618 -11.77 -11.00 5.78
C THR A 618 -10.71 -10.01 6.28
N GLY A 619 -9.44 -10.22 5.97
CA GLY A 619 -8.35 -9.32 6.36
C GLY A 619 -8.33 -7.99 5.60
N GLY A 620 -9.11 -7.89 4.54
CA GLY A 620 -9.31 -6.65 3.80
C GLY A 620 -10.12 -6.88 2.52
N PHE A 621 -11.15 -6.08 2.34
CA PHE A 621 -12.04 -6.13 1.18
C PHE A 621 -12.76 -4.80 1.00
N ILE A 622 -13.18 -4.52 -0.24
CA ILE A 622 -14.10 -3.45 -0.61
C ILE A 622 -14.75 -3.81 -1.94
N HIS A 623 -16.02 -3.53 -2.09
CA HIS A 623 -16.76 -3.72 -3.34
C HIS A 623 -16.95 -2.37 -4.02
N TYR A 624 -17.02 -2.37 -5.35
CA TYR A 624 -17.23 -1.18 -6.16
C TYR A 624 -18.35 -1.39 -7.18
N CYS A 625 -19.16 -0.36 -7.37
CA CYS A 625 -20.04 -0.29 -8.52
C CYS A 625 -19.76 0.99 -9.30
N GLU A 626 -19.69 0.86 -10.62
CA GLU A 626 -19.51 1.98 -11.54
C GLU A 626 -20.87 2.52 -11.96
N TYR A 627 -21.17 3.77 -11.63
CA TYR A 627 -22.45 4.40 -11.90
C TYR A 627 -22.33 5.46 -12.99
N PRO A 628 -23.44 5.79 -13.71
CA PRO A 628 -23.57 7.05 -14.43
C PRO A 628 -23.57 8.23 -13.44
N VAL A 629 -23.71 9.46 -13.93
CA VAL A 629 -23.88 10.64 -13.07
C VAL A 629 -25.14 10.48 -12.22
N LEU A 630 -24.98 10.44 -10.89
CA LEU A 630 -26.06 10.14 -9.93
C LEU A 630 -26.63 11.37 -9.21
N GLN A 631 -26.08 12.56 -9.42
CA GLN A 631 -26.48 13.78 -8.69
C GLN A 631 -27.99 14.08 -8.78
N GLN A 632 -28.61 13.73 -9.89
CA GLN A 632 -30.05 13.93 -10.12
C GLN A 632 -30.91 12.77 -9.60
N ASN A 633 -30.33 11.66 -9.21
CA ASN A 633 -31.07 10.48 -8.76
C ASN A 633 -30.36 9.76 -7.59
N PRO A 634 -30.23 10.38 -6.41
CA PRO A 634 -29.62 9.74 -5.24
C PRO A 634 -30.40 8.51 -4.75
N LYS A 635 -31.70 8.38 -5.07
CA LYS A 635 -32.51 7.21 -4.73
C LYS A 635 -32.05 5.93 -5.43
N ALA A 636 -31.46 6.04 -6.61
CA ALA A 636 -30.86 4.88 -7.28
C ALA A 636 -29.66 4.35 -6.48
N LEU A 637 -28.85 5.23 -5.91
CA LEU A 637 -27.76 4.85 -5.02
C LEU A 637 -28.27 4.27 -3.70
N GLU A 638 -29.34 4.86 -3.13
CA GLU A 638 -29.98 4.34 -1.92
C GLU A 638 -30.43 2.89 -2.08
N ALA A 639 -31.09 2.57 -3.21
CA ALA A 639 -31.51 1.20 -3.49
C ALA A 639 -30.34 0.20 -3.52
N VAL A 640 -29.18 0.61 -4.03
CA VAL A 640 -27.97 -0.24 -4.01
C VAL A 640 -27.38 -0.35 -2.60
N TRP A 641 -27.35 0.73 -1.82
CA TRP A 641 -26.89 0.69 -0.43
C TRP A 641 -27.76 -0.23 0.44
N ASP A 642 -29.08 -0.15 0.28
CA ASP A 642 -30.04 -0.99 1.01
C ASP A 642 -29.88 -2.48 0.62
N PHE A 643 -29.71 -2.76 -0.69
CA PHE A 643 -29.43 -4.12 -1.15
C PHE A 643 -28.09 -4.67 -0.63
N ALA A 644 -27.06 -3.81 -0.61
CA ALA A 644 -25.71 -4.18 -0.18
C ALA A 644 -25.64 -4.52 1.32
N TYR A 645 -26.51 -3.92 2.16
CA TYR A 645 -26.41 -3.99 3.61
C TYR A 645 -26.27 -5.41 4.17
N ASP A 646 -27.10 -6.34 3.71
CA ASP A 646 -27.08 -7.72 4.17
C ASP A 646 -26.10 -8.64 3.39
N ARG A 647 -25.39 -8.09 2.39
CA ARG A 647 -24.57 -8.87 1.44
C ARG A 647 -23.10 -8.57 1.55
N VAL A 648 -22.74 -7.32 1.61
CA VAL A 648 -21.33 -6.90 1.61
C VAL A 648 -21.04 -5.94 2.76
N GLY A 649 -19.89 -6.14 3.38
CA GLY A 649 -19.51 -5.33 4.54
C GLY A 649 -19.07 -3.90 4.17
N TYR A 650 -18.50 -3.68 2.98
CA TYR A 650 -17.89 -2.43 2.59
C TYR A 650 -18.09 -2.14 1.09
N LEU A 651 -18.74 -1.02 0.78
CA LEU A 651 -19.09 -0.61 -0.58
C LEU A 651 -18.59 0.81 -0.87
N GLY A 652 -17.83 0.95 -1.95
CA GLY A 652 -17.41 2.22 -2.53
C GLY A 652 -18.31 2.63 -3.71
N THR A 653 -18.59 3.93 -3.80
CA THR A 653 -19.38 4.52 -4.88
C THR A 653 -18.47 5.12 -5.94
N ASN A 654 -18.59 4.72 -7.21
CA ASN A 654 -17.88 5.30 -8.34
C ASN A 654 -18.88 5.95 -9.29
N THR A 655 -18.99 7.28 -9.25
CA THR A 655 -19.83 8.08 -10.14
C THR A 655 -19.00 9.21 -10.74
N PRO A 656 -19.23 9.60 -12.02
CA PRO A 656 -18.48 10.70 -12.61
C PRO A 656 -18.74 12.03 -11.89
N ILE A 657 -17.68 12.67 -11.44
CA ILE A 657 -17.69 13.98 -10.76
C ILE A 657 -16.59 14.90 -11.29
N ASP A 658 -16.06 14.61 -12.47
CA ASP A 658 -15.01 15.44 -13.08
C ASP A 658 -15.58 16.82 -13.43
N LYS A 659 -14.78 17.87 -13.26
CA LYS A 659 -15.18 19.25 -13.52
C LYS A 659 -14.18 20.00 -14.40
N CYS A 660 -14.71 20.77 -15.33
CA CYS A 660 -13.94 21.70 -16.16
C CYS A 660 -14.25 23.15 -15.75
N TYR A 661 -13.28 23.87 -15.23
CA TYR A 661 -13.45 25.28 -14.82
C TYR A 661 -13.44 26.27 -16.00
N LYS A 662 -13.15 25.81 -17.24
CA LYS A 662 -13.22 26.65 -18.45
C LYS A 662 -14.62 26.73 -19.06
N CYS A 663 -15.41 25.67 -18.95
CA CYS A 663 -16.70 25.56 -19.58
C CYS A 663 -17.81 25.08 -18.67
N ASP A 664 -17.54 24.97 -17.35
CA ASP A 664 -18.45 24.51 -16.30
C ASP A 664 -19.06 23.12 -16.52
N PHE A 665 -18.47 22.28 -17.38
CA PHE A 665 -18.90 20.90 -17.55
C PHE A 665 -18.62 20.10 -16.28
N GLU A 666 -19.64 19.39 -15.80
CA GLU A 666 -19.53 18.39 -14.73
C GLU A 666 -20.00 17.04 -15.25
N GLY A 667 -19.23 15.98 -15.03
CA GLY A 667 -19.59 14.64 -15.48
C GLY A 667 -18.38 13.75 -15.77
N ASP A 668 -18.49 12.88 -16.76
CA ASP A 668 -17.46 11.90 -17.10
C ASP A 668 -16.52 12.48 -18.19
N PHE A 669 -15.25 12.61 -17.87
CA PHE A 669 -14.25 13.02 -18.85
C PHE A 669 -13.83 11.82 -19.71
N THR A 670 -13.59 12.10 -20.99
CA THR A 670 -13.15 11.09 -21.95
C THR A 670 -11.72 10.68 -21.68
N PRO A 671 -11.43 9.38 -21.49
CA PRO A 671 -10.05 8.92 -21.35
C PRO A 671 -9.29 9.09 -22.68
N THR A 672 -8.01 9.45 -22.58
CA THR A 672 -7.07 9.58 -23.68
C THR A 672 -5.79 8.77 -23.38
N GLU A 673 -4.88 8.66 -24.33
CA GLU A 673 -3.60 7.96 -24.09
C GLU A 673 -2.76 8.57 -22.96
N ARG A 674 -2.96 9.85 -22.63
CA ARG A 674 -2.14 10.60 -21.68
C ARG A 674 -2.91 11.21 -20.51
N GLY A 675 -4.15 10.79 -20.27
CA GLY A 675 -4.98 11.33 -19.20
C GLY A 675 -6.44 11.41 -19.57
N PHE A 676 -7.11 12.48 -19.21
CA PHE A 676 -8.55 12.68 -19.39
C PHE A 676 -8.84 14.03 -20.02
N MET A 677 -9.84 14.10 -20.86
CA MET A 677 -10.22 15.28 -21.64
C MET A 677 -11.69 15.65 -21.38
N CYS A 678 -11.95 16.93 -21.17
CA CYS A 678 -13.32 17.43 -21.08
C CYS A 678 -14.06 17.18 -22.40
N PRO A 679 -15.20 16.47 -22.40
CA PRO A 679 -15.92 16.14 -23.63
C PRO A 679 -16.58 17.37 -24.28
N ASN A 680 -16.81 18.46 -23.51
CA ASN A 680 -17.46 19.66 -24.02
C ASN A 680 -16.50 20.63 -24.73
N CYS A 681 -15.29 20.84 -24.21
CA CYS A 681 -14.37 21.85 -24.74
C CYS A 681 -12.96 21.33 -25.06
N GLY A 682 -12.69 20.03 -24.87
CA GLY A 682 -11.38 19.44 -25.15
C GLY A 682 -10.28 19.81 -24.14
N ASN A 683 -10.61 20.45 -23.01
CA ASN A 683 -9.63 20.88 -22.04
C ASN A 683 -9.00 19.69 -21.32
N THR A 684 -7.65 19.68 -21.21
CA THR A 684 -6.83 18.67 -20.52
C THR A 684 -5.88 19.29 -19.50
N ASP A 685 -5.89 20.62 -19.33
CA ASP A 685 -4.98 21.34 -18.44
C ASP A 685 -5.28 21.04 -16.97
N PRO A 686 -4.35 20.38 -16.21
CA PRO A 686 -4.59 19.99 -14.82
C PRO A 686 -4.84 21.17 -13.87
N LYS A 687 -4.51 22.40 -14.27
CA LYS A 687 -4.78 23.61 -13.49
C LYS A 687 -6.23 24.06 -13.57
N THR A 688 -6.90 23.73 -14.66
CA THR A 688 -8.25 24.20 -14.98
C THR A 688 -9.27 23.06 -15.14
N VAL A 689 -8.89 21.84 -14.76
CA VAL A 689 -9.79 20.69 -14.62
C VAL A 689 -9.61 20.05 -13.24
N ASP A 690 -10.64 19.41 -12.75
CA ASP A 690 -10.61 18.53 -11.57
C ASP A 690 -11.08 17.14 -12.00
N VAL A 691 -10.15 16.22 -12.20
CA VAL A 691 -10.43 14.85 -12.61
C VAL A 691 -10.29 13.94 -11.41
N VAL A 692 -11.40 13.42 -10.93
CA VAL A 692 -11.43 12.57 -9.73
C VAL A 692 -11.85 11.16 -10.10
N LYS A 693 -10.95 10.21 -9.86
CA LYS A 693 -11.17 8.78 -10.12
C LYS A 693 -10.81 7.96 -8.89
N ARG A 694 -11.52 6.87 -8.71
CA ARG A 694 -11.12 5.88 -7.71
C ARG A 694 -9.93 5.10 -8.22
N THR A 695 -8.80 5.21 -7.53
CA THR A 695 -7.55 4.54 -7.92
C THR A 695 -7.40 3.17 -7.27
N CYS A 696 -7.83 3.05 -6.01
CA CYS A 696 -7.90 1.80 -5.27
C CYS A 696 -8.97 1.92 -4.17
N GLY A 697 -8.63 1.81 -2.89
CA GLY A 697 -9.56 2.09 -1.79
C GLY A 697 -9.85 3.57 -1.53
N TYR A 698 -9.18 4.49 -2.24
CA TYR A 698 -9.34 5.95 -2.13
C TYR A 698 -9.36 6.62 -3.51
N LEU A 699 -9.71 7.90 -3.53
CA LEU A 699 -9.77 8.72 -4.72
C LEU A 699 -8.38 9.27 -5.08
N GLY A 700 -8.20 9.60 -6.35
CA GLY A 700 -7.02 10.28 -6.86
C GLY A 700 -7.37 11.23 -7.99
N ASN A 701 -6.46 12.13 -8.32
CA ASN A 701 -6.55 13.02 -9.48
C ASN A 701 -5.49 12.61 -10.51
N PRO A 702 -5.81 11.70 -11.44
CA PRO A 702 -4.86 11.18 -12.41
C PRO A 702 -4.40 12.21 -13.45
N GLN A 703 -5.11 13.35 -13.59
CA GLN A 703 -4.70 14.44 -14.46
C GLN A 703 -3.58 15.27 -13.85
N ALA A 704 -3.64 15.51 -12.55
CA ALA A 704 -2.62 16.25 -11.82
C ALA A 704 -1.45 15.35 -11.37
N ARG A 705 -1.73 14.08 -11.10
CA ARG A 705 -0.76 13.07 -10.64
C ARG A 705 -0.92 11.80 -11.48
N PRO A 706 -0.21 11.68 -12.60
CA PRO A 706 -0.29 10.52 -13.47
C PRO A 706 0.06 9.22 -12.74
N MET A 707 -0.53 8.13 -13.21
CA MET A 707 -0.37 6.78 -12.66
C MET A 707 0.41 5.89 -13.64
N VAL A 708 0.83 4.71 -13.17
CA VAL A 708 1.39 3.66 -14.04
C VAL A 708 0.42 3.28 -15.15
N LYS A 709 0.96 2.85 -16.29
CA LYS A 709 0.21 2.62 -17.54
C LYS A 709 -0.96 1.64 -17.34
N GLY A 710 -0.73 0.50 -16.70
CA GLY A 710 -1.78 -0.51 -16.48
C GLY A 710 -2.92 0.01 -15.61
N ARG A 711 -2.64 0.91 -14.65
CA ARG A 711 -3.70 1.53 -13.84
C ARG A 711 -4.56 2.49 -14.65
N HIS A 712 -3.93 3.29 -15.51
CA HIS A 712 -4.66 4.15 -16.45
C HIS A 712 -5.53 3.34 -17.41
N LYS A 713 -5.01 2.24 -17.96
CA LYS A 713 -5.73 1.30 -18.83
C LYS A 713 -6.95 0.71 -18.13
N GLU A 714 -6.79 0.25 -16.88
CA GLU A 714 -7.90 -0.32 -16.09
C GLU A 714 -9.02 0.70 -15.88
N ILE A 715 -8.70 1.93 -15.43
CA ILE A 715 -9.71 2.97 -15.19
C ILE A 715 -10.41 3.36 -16.50
N SER A 716 -9.68 3.43 -17.60
CA SER A 716 -10.24 3.75 -18.92
C SER A 716 -11.14 2.65 -19.50
N ALA A 717 -10.94 1.40 -19.07
CA ALA A 717 -11.72 0.24 -19.52
C ALA A 717 -13.02 0.03 -18.73
N ARG A 718 -13.26 0.79 -17.63
CA ARG A 718 -14.42 0.59 -16.76
C ARG A 718 -15.74 0.85 -17.49
N VAL A 719 -16.65 -0.09 -17.37
CA VAL A 719 -18.01 -0.01 -17.92
C VAL A 719 -19.00 0.35 -16.81
N LYS A 720 -19.99 1.17 -17.09
CA LYS A 720 -21.02 1.56 -16.12
C LYS A 720 -21.99 0.40 -15.89
N HIS A 721 -22.26 0.07 -14.62
CA HIS A 721 -23.15 -1.02 -14.22
C HIS A 721 -24.66 -0.64 -14.22
N MET A 722 -24.97 0.61 -14.44
CA MET A 722 -26.32 1.11 -14.69
C MET A 722 -26.33 1.81 -16.04
N ASN A 723 -27.15 1.34 -16.96
CA ASN A 723 -27.52 2.13 -18.13
C ASN A 723 -28.61 3.15 -17.74
N GLY A 724 -28.72 4.30 -18.42
CA GLY A 724 -29.68 5.37 -18.12
C GLY A 724 -31.17 4.98 -18.14
N SER A 725 -31.51 3.70 -18.28
CA SER A 725 -32.83 3.14 -18.04
C SER A 725 -32.99 2.88 -16.55
N THR A 726 -33.97 3.52 -15.94
CA THR A 726 -34.39 3.39 -14.54
C THR A 726 -34.50 1.93 -14.13
N ILE A 727 -33.56 1.44 -13.34
CA ILE A 727 -33.71 0.17 -12.61
C ILE A 727 -34.65 0.49 -11.44
N LYS A 728 -35.93 0.12 -11.59
CA LYS A 728 -36.90 0.14 -10.49
C LYS A 728 -36.68 -1.10 -9.67
N TYR A 729 -36.02 -0.97 -8.52
CA TYR A 729 -36.02 -1.99 -7.48
C TYR A 729 -37.35 -1.88 -6.72
N GLU A 730 -38.29 -2.76 -7.00
CA GLU A 730 -39.45 -2.98 -6.12
C GLU A 730 -38.99 -3.87 -4.98
N GLY A 731 -38.67 -3.25 -3.84
CA GLY A 731 -38.25 -3.94 -2.63
C GLY A 731 -39.30 -4.95 -2.16
N LYS A 732 -39.15 -6.19 -2.59
CA LYS A 732 -39.77 -7.34 -1.89
C LYS A 732 -38.72 -7.89 -0.95
N HIS A 733 -38.97 -7.74 0.34
CA HIS A 733 -38.28 -8.51 1.36
C HIS A 733 -38.54 -10.01 1.07
N LEU A 734 -37.50 -10.71 0.72
CA LEU A 734 -37.43 -12.16 0.78
C LEU A 734 -36.75 -12.58 2.06
#